data_e37af314a24239ef319b04456efe6b76
#
_entry.id   e37af314a24239ef319b04456efe6b76
#
_cell.length_a   1.000
_cell.length_b   1.000
_cell.length_c   1.000
_cell.angle_alpha   90.00
_cell.angle_beta   90.00
_cell.angle_gamma   90.00
#
_symmetry.space_group_name_H-M   'P 1'
#
loop_
_entity.id
_entity.type
_entity.pdbx_description
1 polymer ?
#
loop_
_entity_poly.entity_id
_entity_poly.type
_entity_poly.pdbx_seq_one_letter_code
_entity_poly.pdbx_strand_id
1 'polypeptide(L)'
;MKKNIKILFLGVLMAVTSCSFATKEFNDPDKDKVLLDLITYVLEKGHYSPSDINDAFSISVYDDFINAMDPLKRYFLESDIKEFSKYRTSIDDQIKSKDLSFFNLVYERFIQRNEEGRKRYKEVLEMPFDYSVAEKINVDYDNLLYVNTEKEMKDRWRQQLKFSTLSNYYDLVEEKNNAAKAQKEATENGETYEPSENANLTKIEIEEKSRTQTKASLDEYFEFIDDLERKDYFATFLTTIVEEFDPHTNYFAPPDRDRFDLQMSGKLEGIGARLQKKNDYIKVVDVISGGPAWRGEHLEVGDLIAKVRQEDEKESVSVVGMRVDDAVKLIKGPKGTKVTLTIKGVDGTTRDETITRDVVELEETYAKSTVIEKTDKKFGLINLPAFYFDMENYKERNSASDVKLEIERLKKEGVEGLVLDLRNNGGGSLRTAVDIAGLFIKEGPVVQVSSSSGKEVLEDKDDSILWDGPLVILVNELSASASEILAAAMQDYKRAIIIGSEQSYGKGTVQNLVDLNQWLRKSDMGDMGALKMTTQKFYRVNGGSTQLEGVKSDVVMPDRFSYIDVGERDYDNPLPYDKIDPATYDIWDGSVSFDEVISKSKARMAKSEQLALIDENAHWIKKRRDELDVTLNFDEYYAEIEKRKAETKKFDAIDEYDNKLNYTSLPDEVALMKQDTTLREKRKRWHKSLAKDIYVEEAINVLEDLKGTNIKAKKVANIKN
;
A
#
# COMPACT_ATOMS: atom_id res chain seq x y z
N MET A 1 -59.50 0.96 -30.19
CA MET A 1 -58.16 1.68 -30.27
C MET A 1 -57.87 2.57 -29.06
N LYS A 2 -58.84 3.24 -28.40
CA LYS A 2 -58.55 4.16 -27.27
C LYS A 2 -58.22 3.47 -25.93
N LYS A 3 -58.50 2.19 -25.72
CA LYS A 3 -58.22 1.45 -24.48
C LYS A 3 -56.76 0.92 -24.42
N ASN A 4 -56.19 0.61 -25.57
CA ASN A 4 -54.81 0.07 -25.64
C ASN A 4 -53.73 1.14 -25.54
N ILE A 5 -54.06 2.41 -25.87
CA ILE A 5 -53.15 3.56 -25.73
C ILE A 5 -52.99 3.95 -24.25
N LYS A 6 -54.03 3.78 -23.40
CA LYS A 6 -53.91 4.05 -21.94
C LYS A 6 -53.05 3.04 -21.21
N ILE A 7 -53.07 1.78 -21.66
CA ILE A 7 -52.26 0.72 -21.08
C ILE A 7 -50.80 0.89 -21.50
N LEU A 8 -50.56 1.33 -22.75
CA LEU A 8 -49.18 1.64 -23.21
C LEU A 8 -48.59 2.84 -22.47
N PHE A 9 -49.41 3.89 -22.22
CA PHE A 9 -48.96 5.06 -21.44
C PHE A 9 -48.74 4.74 -19.96
N LEU A 10 -49.49 3.79 -19.35
CA LEU A 10 -49.29 3.38 -17.99
C LEU A 10 -48.02 2.48 -17.86
N GLY A 11 -47.74 1.65 -18.87
CA GLY A 11 -46.51 0.84 -18.93
C GLY A 11 -45.26 1.69 -19.13
N VAL A 12 -45.31 2.70 -19.96
CA VAL A 12 -44.20 3.67 -20.15
C VAL A 12 -44.01 4.55 -18.89
N LEU A 13 -45.10 4.91 -18.19
CA LEU A 13 -45.01 5.68 -16.93
C LEU A 13 -44.42 4.84 -15.80
N MET A 14 -44.72 3.51 -15.73
CA MET A 14 -44.08 2.60 -14.76
C MET A 14 -42.62 2.27 -15.11
N ALA A 15 -42.26 2.20 -16.40
CA ALA A 15 -40.86 2.00 -16.81
C ALA A 15 -40.00 3.24 -16.53
N VAL A 16 -40.59 4.47 -16.70
CA VAL A 16 -39.87 5.72 -16.36
C VAL A 16 -39.74 5.90 -14.84
N THR A 17 -40.73 5.44 -14.05
CA THR A 17 -40.62 5.49 -12.58
C THR A 17 -39.68 4.42 -11.99
N SER A 18 -39.52 3.25 -12.63
CA SER A 18 -38.54 2.26 -12.20
C SER A 18 -37.10 2.63 -12.55
N CYS A 19 -36.84 3.36 -13.64
CA CYS A 19 -35.53 3.94 -13.92
C CYS A 19 -35.16 5.12 -12.98
N SER A 20 -36.16 5.84 -12.43
CA SER A 20 -35.91 6.93 -11.48
C SER A 20 -35.60 6.45 -10.05
N PHE A 21 -35.94 5.21 -9.70
CA PHE A 21 -35.63 4.65 -8.37
C PHE A 21 -34.20 4.15 -8.25
N ALA A 22 -33.57 3.70 -9.33
CA ALA A 22 -32.17 3.25 -9.31
C ALA A 22 -31.15 4.41 -9.23
N THR A 23 -31.52 5.61 -9.68
CA THR A 23 -30.67 6.81 -9.65
C THR A 23 -30.78 7.62 -8.36
N LYS A 24 -31.72 7.30 -7.46
CA LYS A 24 -31.92 8.05 -6.21
C LYS A 24 -30.97 7.61 -5.08
N GLU A 25 -30.39 6.42 -5.15
CA GLU A 25 -29.51 5.90 -4.10
C GLU A 25 -28.10 6.52 -4.09
N PHE A 26 -27.66 7.11 -5.19
CA PHE A 26 -26.26 7.51 -5.36
C PHE A 26 -25.96 9.02 -5.25
N ASN A 27 -26.97 9.88 -5.20
CA ASN A 27 -26.81 11.34 -5.05
C ASN A 27 -27.87 11.91 -4.11
N ASP A 28 -27.85 11.49 -2.83
CA ASP A 28 -28.79 11.98 -1.83
C ASP A 28 -28.11 12.95 -0.87
N PRO A 29 -28.30 14.29 -1.03
CA PRO A 29 -27.76 15.29 -0.10
C PRO A 29 -28.21 15.10 1.35
N ASP A 30 -29.34 14.45 1.59
CA ASP A 30 -29.80 14.15 2.95
C ASP A 30 -28.99 13.01 3.56
N LYS A 31 -28.59 12.02 2.76
CA LYS A 31 -27.64 10.98 3.18
C LYS A 31 -26.28 11.58 3.55
N ASP A 32 -25.74 12.48 2.73
CA ASP A 32 -24.45 13.14 2.98
C ASP A 32 -24.45 13.92 4.31
N LYS A 33 -25.56 14.65 4.58
CA LYS A 33 -25.72 15.38 5.85
C LYS A 33 -25.77 14.44 7.07
N VAL A 34 -26.49 13.32 6.92
CA VAL A 34 -26.56 12.31 8.00
C VAL A 34 -25.19 11.67 8.22
N LEU A 35 -24.47 11.38 7.16
CA LEU A 35 -23.13 10.78 7.23
C LEU A 35 -22.13 11.74 7.89
N LEU A 36 -22.13 13.02 7.52
CA LEU A 36 -21.29 14.04 8.14
C LEU A 36 -21.58 14.17 9.65
N ASP A 37 -22.85 14.28 10.03
CA ASP A 37 -23.29 14.38 11.43
C ASP A 37 -22.88 13.14 12.24
N LEU A 38 -23.06 11.95 11.66
CA LEU A 38 -22.71 10.69 12.32
C LEU A 38 -21.22 10.55 12.53
N ILE A 39 -20.42 10.82 11.51
CA ILE A 39 -18.94 10.77 11.59
C ILE A 39 -18.46 11.76 12.65
N THR A 40 -18.92 13.01 12.61
CA THR A 40 -18.53 14.04 13.59
C THR A 40 -18.90 13.63 15.01
N TYR A 41 -20.12 13.11 15.21
CA TYR A 41 -20.55 12.61 16.51
C TYR A 41 -19.66 11.47 17.03
N VAL A 42 -19.32 10.50 16.16
CA VAL A 42 -18.48 9.36 16.53
C VAL A 42 -17.07 9.82 16.88
N LEU A 43 -16.50 10.76 16.15
CA LEU A 43 -15.18 11.34 16.40
C LEU A 43 -15.14 12.10 17.74
N GLU A 44 -16.09 12.99 17.98
CA GLU A 44 -16.16 13.76 19.23
C GLU A 44 -16.30 12.88 20.49
N LYS A 45 -16.94 11.71 20.38
CA LYS A 45 -17.23 10.84 21.53
C LYS A 45 -16.26 9.68 21.68
N GLY A 46 -15.65 9.23 20.59
CA GLY A 46 -14.89 7.98 20.52
C GLY A 46 -13.41 8.14 20.23
N HIS A 47 -12.99 9.25 19.63
CA HIS A 47 -11.59 9.49 19.33
C HIS A 47 -10.75 9.62 20.59
N TYR A 48 -9.53 9.08 20.60
CA TYR A 48 -8.62 9.12 21.76
C TYR A 48 -8.29 10.54 22.21
N SER A 49 -8.05 11.44 21.27
CA SER A 49 -7.75 12.86 21.50
C SER A 49 -8.57 13.69 20.51
N PRO A 50 -9.86 13.95 20.78
CA PRO A 50 -10.70 14.69 19.84
C PRO A 50 -10.14 16.10 19.59
N SER A 51 -10.06 16.51 18.35
CA SER A 51 -9.70 17.87 17.94
C SER A 51 -10.86 18.81 18.15
N ASP A 52 -10.57 20.07 18.53
CA ASP A 52 -11.58 21.12 18.60
C ASP A 52 -12.00 21.55 17.21
N ILE A 53 -13.27 21.34 16.86
CA ILE A 53 -13.85 21.78 15.58
C ILE A 53 -14.14 23.29 15.66
N ASN A 54 -13.17 24.11 15.21
CA ASN A 54 -13.15 25.57 15.26
C ASN A 54 -12.58 26.18 13.95
N ASP A 55 -12.36 27.51 13.94
CA ASP A 55 -11.82 28.22 12.76
C ASP A 55 -10.46 27.66 12.29
N ALA A 56 -9.57 27.23 13.20
CA ALA A 56 -8.28 26.65 12.83
C ALA A 56 -8.47 25.30 12.12
N PHE A 57 -9.36 24.45 12.65
CA PHE A 57 -9.79 23.21 12.00
C PHE A 57 -10.38 23.47 10.60
N SER A 58 -11.22 24.52 10.49
CA SER A 58 -11.80 24.93 9.20
C SER A 58 -10.73 25.28 8.17
N ILE A 59 -9.66 25.96 8.59
CA ILE A 59 -8.56 26.38 7.72
C ILE A 59 -7.82 25.15 7.15
N SER A 60 -7.48 24.18 7.99
CA SER A 60 -6.80 22.96 7.54
C SER A 60 -7.68 22.16 6.60
N VAL A 61 -8.91 21.83 6.98
CA VAL A 61 -9.86 21.12 6.08
C VAL A 61 -10.04 21.84 4.74
N TYR A 62 -10.09 23.19 4.76
CA TYR A 62 -10.21 23.99 3.54
C TYR A 62 -8.98 23.79 2.64
N ASP A 63 -7.77 23.95 3.19
CA ASP A 63 -6.53 23.88 2.44
C ASP A 63 -6.31 22.45 1.88
N ASP A 64 -6.57 21.42 2.69
CA ASP A 64 -6.41 20.02 2.31
C ASP A 64 -7.42 19.57 1.27
N PHE A 65 -8.71 19.97 1.42
CA PHE A 65 -9.72 19.60 0.43
C PHE A 65 -9.46 20.23 -0.94
N ILE A 66 -9.06 21.49 -0.99
CA ILE A 66 -8.69 22.15 -2.26
C ILE A 66 -7.47 21.47 -2.87
N ASN A 67 -6.47 21.13 -2.07
CA ASN A 67 -5.28 20.43 -2.53
C ASN A 67 -5.61 19.02 -3.04
N ALA A 68 -6.48 18.28 -2.35
CA ALA A 68 -6.96 16.97 -2.78
C ALA A 68 -7.71 17.02 -4.12
N MET A 69 -8.48 18.11 -4.36
CA MET A 69 -9.22 18.29 -5.62
C MET A 69 -8.32 18.72 -6.79
N ASP A 70 -7.26 19.48 -6.55
CA ASP A 70 -6.34 19.96 -7.61
C ASP A 70 -4.86 19.89 -7.17
N PRO A 71 -4.31 18.69 -6.97
CA PRO A 71 -2.94 18.53 -6.45
C PRO A 71 -1.86 19.04 -7.42
N LEU A 72 -2.15 19.11 -8.71
CA LEU A 72 -1.22 19.63 -9.72
C LEU A 72 -1.42 21.10 -10.06
N LYS A 73 -2.35 21.78 -9.36
CA LYS A 73 -2.70 23.20 -9.55
C LYS A 73 -3.02 23.55 -11.01
N ARG A 74 -3.72 22.65 -11.72
CA ARG A 74 -4.01 22.77 -13.17
C ARG A 74 -5.49 22.86 -13.53
N TYR A 75 -6.36 22.93 -12.52
CA TYR A 75 -7.81 23.09 -12.71
C TYR A 75 -8.29 24.44 -12.20
N PHE A 76 -8.06 24.76 -10.92
CA PHE A 76 -8.56 25.98 -10.32
C PHE A 76 -7.73 27.22 -10.71
N LEU A 77 -8.43 28.34 -10.89
CA LEU A 77 -7.84 29.67 -11.02
C LEU A 77 -7.79 30.37 -9.65
N GLU A 78 -6.92 31.38 -9.51
CA GLU A 78 -6.87 32.24 -8.31
C GLU A 78 -8.26 32.85 -8.00
N SER A 79 -9.06 33.16 -9.03
CA SER A 79 -10.45 33.64 -8.84
C SER A 79 -11.35 32.62 -8.17
N ASP A 80 -11.17 31.31 -8.43
CA ASP A 80 -11.91 30.24 -7.80
C ASP A 80 -11.53 30.11 -6.32
N ILE A 81 -10.22 30.13 -6.04
CA ILE A 81 -9.69 30.12 -4.67
C ILE A 81 -10.20 31.31 -3.87
N LYS A 82 -10.24 32.49 -4.47
CA LYS A 82 -10.81 33.69 -3.85
C LYS A 82 -12.30 33.54 -3.56
N GLU A 83 -13.06 32.90 -4.45
CA GLU A 83 -14.49 32.64 -4.19
C GLU A 83 -14.67 31.60 -3.07
N PHE A 84 -13.84 30.56 -3.02
CA PHE A 84 -13.88 29.54 -1.96
C PHE A 84 -13.48 30.12 -0.59
N SER A 85 -12.56 31.08 -0.55
CA SER A 85 -11.97 31.62 0.68
C SER A 85 -12.97 32.20 1.68
N LYS A 86 -14.20 32.55 1.24
CA LYS A 86 -15.28 32.97 2.13
C LYS A 86 -15.71 31.90 3.14
N TYR A 87 -15.37 30.63 2.87
CA TYR A 87 -15.67 29.50 3.73
C TYR A 87 -14.48 29.04 4.59
N ARG A 88 -13.30 29.63 4.39
CA ARG A 88 -12.05 29.15 4.97
C ARG A 88 -12.05 29.05 6.50
N THR A 89 -12.85 29.88 7.18
CA THR A 89 -12.99 29.90 8.65
C THR A 89 -14.40 29.53 9.12
N SER A 90 -15.22 28.87 8.28
CA SER A 90 -16.62 28.58 8.62
C SER A 90 -17.05 27.15 8.26
N ILE A 91 -16.10 26.25 7.96
CA ILE A 91 -16.41 24.85 7.71
C ILE A 91 -16.89 24.18 8.99
N ASP A 92 -16.33 24.53 10.15
CA ASP A 92 -16.79 24.07 11.46
C ASP A 92 -18.25 24.44 11.76
N ASP A 93 -18.69 25.65 11.38
CA ASP A 93 -20.07 26.07 11.46
C ASP A 93 -20.97 25.29 10.49
N GLN A 94 -20.47 25.01 9.28
CA GLN A 94 -21.19 24.18 8.30
C GLN A 94 -21.33 22.74 8.78
N ILE A 95 -20.29 22.15 9.39
CA ILE A 95 -20.36 20.83 10.01
C ILE A 95 -21.45 20.82 11.10
N LYS A 96 -21.44 21.79 12.01
CA LYS A 96 -22.43 21.92 13.10
C LYS A 96 -23.85 22.12 12.61
N SER A 97 -24.03 22.86 11.51
CA SER A 97 -25.33 23.11 10.89
C SER A 97 -25.75 22.11 9.80
N LYS A 98 -24.88 21.13 9.48
CA LYS A 98 -25.06 20.16 8.38
C LYS A 98 -25.23 20.84 7.03
N ASP A 99 -24.53 21.96 6.83
CA ASP A 99 -24.49 22.70 5.57
C ASP A 99 -23.34 22.18 4.71
N LEU A 100 -23.62 21.88 3.44
CA LEU A 100 -22.65 21.37 2.46
C LEU A 100 -22.27 22.43 1.42
N SER A 101 -22.51 23.72 1.72
CA SER A 101 -22.32 24.79 0.74
C SER A 101 -20.88 24.91 0.24
N PHE A 102 -19.87 24.73 1.12
CA PHE A 102 -18.46 24.72 0.72
C PHE A 102 -18.18 23.55 -0.22
N PHE A 103 -18.48 22.33 0.21
CA PHE A 103 -18.29 21.13 -0.61
C PHE A 103 -18.96 21.25 -1.98
N ASN A 104 -20.23 21.64 -2.01
CA ASN A 104 -20.97 21.78 -3.27
C ASN A 104 -20.32 22.81 -4.20
N LEU A 105 -19.90 23.97 -3.70
CA LEU A 105 -19.25 25.00 -4.48
C LEU A 105 -17.93 24.51 -5.11
N VAL A 106 -17.07 23.85 -4.32
CA VAL A 106 -15.80 23.33 -4.81
C VAL A 106 -16.01 22.20 -5.81
N TYR A 107 -16.92 21.27 -5.50
CA TYR A 107 -17.27 20.15 -6.39
C TYR A 107 -17.81 20.64 -7.74
N GLU A 108 -18.82 21.52 -7.74
CA GLU A 108 -19.40 22.06 -8.99
C GLU A 108 -18.36 22.81 -9.82
N ARG A 109 -17.49 23.59 -9.16
CA ARG A 109 -16.41 24.30 -9.83
C ARG A 109 -15.37 23.31 -10.39
N PHE A 110 -15.02 22.26 -9.65
CA PHE A 110 -14.10 21.24 -10.15
C PHE A 110 -14.64 20.53 -11.39
N ILE A 111 -15.90 20.12 -11.39
CA ILE A 111 -16.53 19.50 -12.58
C ILE A 111 -16.46 20.46 -13.78
N GLN A 112 -16.77 21.74 -13.58
CA GLN A 112 -16.63 22.74 -14.66
C GLN A 112 -15.18 22.81 -15.17
N ARG A 113 -14.20 22.96 -14.26
CA ARG A 113 -12.78 23.10 -14.59
C ARG A 113 -12.19 21.83 -15.21
N ASN A 114 -12.69 20.66 -14.81
CA ASN A 114 -12.31 19.38 -15.39
C ASN A 114 -12.72 19.30 -16.88
N GLU A 115 -13.93 19.72 -17.23
CA GLU A 115 -14.38 19.81 -18.61
C GLU A 115 -13.55 20.80 -19.45
N GLU A 116 -13.14 21.92 -18.86
CA GLU A 116 -12.21 22.85 -19.50
C GLU A 116 -10.82 22.24 -19.67
N GLY A 117 -10.33 21.51 -18.66
CA GLY A 117 -9.07 20.75 -18.71
C GLY A 117 -9.06 19.71 -19.84
N ARG A 118 -10.18 18.99 -20.01
CA ARG A 118 -10.40 18.02 -21.11
C ARG A 118 -10.26 18.64 -22.49
N LYS A 119 -10.70 19.87 -22.67
CA LYS A 119 -10.53 20.60 -23.93
C LYS A 119 -9.08 21.07 -24.08
N ARG A 120 -8.48 21.61 -23.00
CA ARG A 120 -7.12 22.16 -23.02
C ARG A 120 -6.06 21.12 -23.39
N TYR A 121 -6.09 19.91 -22.77
CA TYR A 121 -5.06 18.92 -23.10
C TYR A 121 -5.15 18.48 -24.56
N LYS A 122 -6.35 18.33 -25.12
CA LYS A 122 -6.54 18.02 -26.55
C LYS A 122 -5.95 19.10 -27.44
N GLU A 123 -6.29 20.35 -27.19
CA GLU A 123 -5.74 21.50 -27.93
C GLU A 123 -4.21 21.60 -27.83
N VAL A 124 -3.64 21.37 -26.63
CA VAL A 124 -2.19 21.44 -26.42
C VAL A 124 -1.49 20.31 -27.16
N LEU A 125 -2.02 19.09 -27.14
CA LEU A 125 -1.41 17.93 -27.78
C LEU A 125 -1.69 17.83 -29.29
N GLU A 126 -2.49 18.71 -29.88
CA GLU A 126 -2.62 18.83 -31.34
C GLU A 126 -1.36 19.41 -31.99
N MET A 127 -0.62 20.23 -31.24
CA MET A 127 0.57 20.90 -31.75
C MET A 127 1.84 20.23 -31.25
N PRO A 128 2.88 20.09 -32.11
CA PRO A 128 4.15 19.53 -31.68
C PRO A 128 4.83 20.45 -30.66
N PHE A 129 5.56 19.83 -29.72
CA PHE A 129 6.38 20.57 -28.77
C PHE A 129 7.75 20.94 -29.36
N ASP A 130 8.19 22.15 -29.11
CA ASP A 130 9.56 22.56 -29.41
C ASP A 130 10.46 22.31 -28.21
N TYR A 131 11.25 21.23 -28.30
CA TYR A 131 12.20 20.83 -27.27
C TYR A 131 13.56 21.53 -27.36
N SER A 132 13.77 22.43 -28.33
CA SER A 132 15.00 23.24 -28.42
C SER A 132 14.98 24.47 -27.49
N VAL A 133 13.80 24.84 -26.99
CA VAL A 133 13.63 26.01 -26.10
C VAL A 133 14.20 25.70 -24.72
N ALA A 134 15.08 26.61 -24.24
CA ALA A 134 15.59 26.57 -22.86
C ALA A 134 14.49 27.01 -21.88
N GLU A 135 13.78 26.04 -21.33
CA GLU A 135 12.63 26.20 -20.43
C GLU A 135 12.73 25.17 -19.32
N LYS A 136 12.28 25.51 -18.12
CA LYS A 136 12.22 24.61 -16.97
C LYS A 136 10.81 24.56 -16.38
N ILE A 137 10.49 23.46 -15.73
CA ILE A 137 9.30 23.31 -14.91
C ILE A 137 9.70 23.01 -13.47
N ASN A 138 9.06 23.70 -12.52
CA ASN A 138 9.15 23.34 -11.11
C ASN A 138 8.07 22.28 -10.80
N VAL A 139 8.48 21.17 -10.18
CA VAL A 139 7.59 20.03 -9.84
C VAL A 139 7.18 20.03 -8.36
N ASP A 140 7.47 21.09 -7.62
CA ASP A 140 6.95 21.35 -6.28
C ASP A 140 5.52 21.89 -6.36
N TYR A 141 4.58 21.00 -6.62
CA TYR A 141 3.18 21.39 -6.80
C TYR A 141 2.52 21.84 -5.49
N ASP A 142 3.00 21.42 -4.33
CA ASP A 142 2.45 21.80 -3.03
C ASP A 142 2.63 23.29 -2.79
N ASN A 143 3.78 23.84 -3.16
CA ASN A 143 4.13 25.26 -3.03
C ASN A 143 3.80 26.08 -4.29
N LEU A 144 3.24 25.47 -5.33
CA LEU A 144 2.90 26.17 -6.56
C LEU A 144 1.66 27.04 -6.38
N LEU A 145 1.73 28.30 -6.84
CA LEU A 145 0.63 29.26 -6.78
C LEU A 145 -0.42 28.97 -7.87
N TYR A 146 -1.68 29.24 -7.59
CA TYR A 146 -2.74 29.22 -8.59
C TYR A 146 -2.56 30.37 -9.60
N VAL A 147 -2.92 30.14 -10.85
CA VAL A 147 -2.77 31.13 -11.92
C VAL A 147 -4.03 32.02 -12.00
N ASN A 148 -3.84 33.24 -12.52
CA ASN A 148 -4.90 34.24 -12.57
C ASN A 148 -5.77 34.16 -13.82
N THR A 149 -5.23 33.68 -14.92
CA THR A 149 -5.88 33.76 -16.24
C THR A 149 -5.92 32.41 -16.97
N GLU A 150 -6.90 32.28 -17.86
CA GLU A 150 -7.01 31.13 -18.77
C GLU A 150 -5.75 30.95 -19.65
N LYS A 151 -5.10 32.05 -20.03
CA LYS A 151 -3.86 31.98 -20.79
C LYS A 151 -2.72 31.35 -20.00
N GLU A 152 -2.57 31.75 -18.74
CA GLU A 152 -1.56 31.18 -17.83
C GLU A 152 -1.91 29.72 -17.51
N MET A 153 -3.19 29.38 -17.34
CA MET A 153 -3.65 28.01 -17.15
C MET A 153 -3.32 27.13 -18.37
N LYS A 154 -3.54 27.64 -19.58
CA LYS A 154 -3.17 26.91 -20.81
C LYS A 154 -1.66 26.72 -20.91
N ASP A 155 -0.86 27.70 -20.48
CA ASP A 155 0.60 27.57 -20.45
C ASP A 155 1.07 26.56 -19.38
N ARG A 156 0.43 26.52 -18.21
CA ARG A 156 0.69 25.49 -17.17
C ARG A 156 0.42 24.08 -17.71
N TRP A 157 -0.73 23.86 -18.34
CA TRP A 157 -1.03 22.62 -19.03
C TRP A 157 0.01 22.27 -20.08
N ARG A 158 0.45 23.25 -20.88
CA ARG A 158 1.48 23.07 -21.90
C ARG A 158 2.81 22.62 -21.29
N GLN A 159 3.25 23.26 -20.21
CA GLN A 159 4.50 22.90 -19.54
C GLN A 159 4.45 21.48 -18.92
N GLN A 160 3.37 21.17 -18.21
CA GLN A 160 3.19 19.84 -17.60
C GLN A 160 3.08 18.73 -18.67
N LEU A 161 2.34 18.99 -19.76
CA LEU A 161 2.23 18.02 -20.86
C LEU A 161 3.53 17.90 -21.67
N LYS A 162 4.26 19.00 -21.87
CA LYS A 162 5.59 18.97 -22.47
C LYS A 162 6.53 18.12 -21.64
N PHE A 163 6.50 18.24 -20.31
CA PHE A 163 7.30 17.42 -19.40
C PHE A 163 6.94 15.93 -19.50
N SER A 164 5.65 15.58 -19.42
CA SER A 164 5.21 14.18 -19.55
C SER A 164 5.58 13.59 -20.92
N THR A 165 5.44 14.39 -22.00
CA THR A 165 5.76 13.94 -23.35
C THR A 165 7.28 13.86 -23.58
N LEU A 166 8.06 14.69 -22.89
CA LEU A 166 9.54 14.67 -22.98
C LEU A 166 10.13 13.35 -22.50
N SER A 167 9.53 12.75 -21.44
CA SER A 167 9.92 11.40 -20.99
C SER A 167 9.67 10.35 -22.07
N ASN A 168 8.46 10.32 -22.66
CA ASN A 168 8.13 9.40 -23.75
C ASN A 168 9.05 9.62 -24.98
N TYR A 169 9.36 10.87 -25.27
CA TYR A 169 10.25 11.24 -26.37
C TYR A 169 11.67 10.71 -26.13
N TYR A 170 12.17 10.86 -24.90
CA TYR A 170 13.47 10.32 -24.51
C TYR A 170 13.52 8.81 -24.68
N ASP A 171 12.51 8.07 -24.20
CA ASP A 171 12.44 6.61 -24.27
C ASP A 171 12.48 6.12 -25.73
N LEU A 172 11.73 6.75 -26.63
CA LEU A 172 11.74 6.41 -28.07
C LEU A 172 13.07 6.76 -28.76
N VAL A 173 13.74 7.84 -28.37
CA VAL A 173 15.08 8.17 -28.87
C VAL A 173 16.11 7.13 -28.40
N GLU A 174 16.04 6.72 -27.14
CA GLU A 174 16.91 5.67 -26.59
C GLU A 174 16.68 4.32 -27.27
N GLU A 175 15.42 3.94 -27.48
CA GLU A 175 15.10 2.71 -28.21
C GLU A 175 15.69 2.71 -29.62
N LYS A 176 15.56 3.83 -30.34
CA LYS A 176 16.18 4.00 -31.66
C LYS A 176 17.71 3.91 -31.61
N ASN A 177 18.35 4.56 -30.64
CA ASN A 177 19.79 4.55 -30.47
C ASN A 177 20.30 3.14 -30.14
N ASN A 178 19.58 2.42 -29.28
CA ASN A 178 19.93 1.04 -28.92
C ASN A 178 19.72 0.07 -30.10
N ALA A 179 18.67 0.25 -30.89
CA ALA A 179 18.46 -0.50 -32.12
C ALA A 179 19.59 -0.32 -33.12
N ALA A 180 20.07 0.93 -33.30
CA ALA A 180 21.20 1.23 -34.18
C ALA A 180 22.51 0.58 -33.70
N LYS A 181 22.75 0.53 -32.38
CA LYS A 181 23.91 -0.18 -31.79
C LYS A 181 23.81 -1.68 -32.02
N ALA A 182 22.65 -2.28 -31.71
CA ALA A 182 22.41 -3.71 -31.88
C ALA A 182 22.52 -4.16 -33.36
N GLN A 183 22.05 -3.34 -34.29
CA GLN A 183 22.21 -3.59 -35.73
C GLN A 183 23.68 -3.60 -36.16
N LYS A 184 24.48 -2.66 -35.64
CA LYS A 184 25.91 -2.59 -35.91
C LYS A 184 26.64 -3.81 -35.38
N GLU A 185 26.36 -4.22 -34.13
CA GLU A 185 26.96 -5.38 -33.47
C GLU A 185 26.59 -6.67 -34.21
N ALA A 186 25.32 -6.87 -34.59
CA ALA A 186 24.88 -8.01 -35.38
C ALA A 186 25.59 -8.07 -36.73
N THR A 187 25.78 -6.92 -37.41
CA THR A 187 26.50 -6.82 -38.68
C THR A 187 27.98 -7.23 -38.51
N GLU A 188 28.62 -6.75 -37.42
CA GLU A 188 30.01 -7.11 -37.11
C GLU A 188 30.16 -8.59 -36.76
N ASN A 189 29.17 -9.21 -36.14
CA ASN A 189 29.16 -10.63 -35.78
C ASN A 189 28.64 -11.56 -36.89
N GLY A 190 28.15 -11.02 -38.01
CA GLY A 190 27.56 -11.80 -39.10
C GLY A 190 26.20 -12.40 -38.75
N GLU A 191 25.47 -11.82 -37.81
CA GLU A 191 24.16 -12.23 -37.35
C GLU A 191 23.04 -11.43 -38.04
N THR A 192 21.83 -12.00 -38.09
CA THR A 192 20.64 -11.32 -38.62
C THR A 192 20.02 -10.50 -37.53
N TYR A 193 19.82 -9.20 -37.78
CA TYR A 193 19.12 -8.29 -36.86
C TYR A 193 17.72 -7.97 -37.37
N GLU A 194 16.70 -8.21 -36.56
CA GLU A 194 15.33 -7.76 -36.81
C GLU A 194 15.08 -6.44 -36.02
N PRO A 195 14.92 -5.30 -36.71
CA PRO A 195 14.73 -4.02 -36.02
C PRO A 195 13.36 -3.97 -35.35
N SER A 196 13.31 -3.32 -34.16
CA SER A 196 12.04 -2.99 -33.53
C SER A 196 11.23 -2.01 -34.40
N GLU A 197 9.92 -1.94 -34.19
CA GLU A 197 9.01 -1.04 -34.89
C GLU A 197 9.49 0.43 -34.84
N ASN A 198 10.13 0.82 -33.74
CA ASN A 198 10.57 2.18 -33.48
C ASN A 198 11.97 2.51 -34.00
N ALA A 199 12.73 1.52 -34.46
CA ALA A 199 14.15 1.67 -34.85
C ALA A 199 14.38 2.73 -35.96
N ASN A 200 13.43 2.88 -36.87
CA ASN A 200 13.57 3.72 -38.07
C ASN A 200 12.79 5.04 -38.02
N LEU A 201 12.15 5.37 -36.86
CA LEU A 201 11.37 6.60 -36.73
C LEU A 201 12.24 7.85 -36.93
N THR A 202 11.73 8.83 -37.66
CA THR A 202 12.32 10.17 -37.74
C THR A 202 12.07 10.94 -36.45
N LYS A 203 12.76 12.07 -36.24
CA LYS A 203 12.52 12.93 -35.08
C LYS A 203 11.08 13.44 -34.99
N ILE A 204 10.43 13.69 -36.16
CA ILE A 204 9.03 14.14 -36.22
C ILE A 204 8.11 13.01 -35.81
N GLU A 205 8.31 11.79 -36.30
CA GLU A 205 7.50 10.63 -35.95
C GLU A 205 7.67 10.22 -34.47
N ILE A 206 8.87 10.37 -33.90
CA ILE A 206 9.11 10.16 -32.47
C ILE A 206 8.31 11.19 -31.67
N GLU A 207 8.33 12.47 -32.04
CA GLU A 207 7.57 13.53 -31.37
C GLU A 207 6.06 13.26 -31.43
N GLU A 208 5.54 12.94 -32.60
CA GLU A 208 4.13 12.62 -32.78
C GLU A 208 3.69 11.38 -31.98
N LYS A 209 4.51 10.32 -32.00
CA LYS A 209 4.27 9.09 -31.23
C LYS A 209 4.27 9.38 -29.73
N SER A 210 5.21 10.16 -29.23
CA SER A 210 5.30 10.58 -27.83
C SER A 210 4.07 11.36 -27.36
N ARG A 211 3.60 12.33 -28.17
CA ARG A 211 2.36 13.07 -27.91
C ARG A 211 1.14 12.15 -27.92
N THR A 212 1.10 11.20 -28.83
CA THR A 212 0.00 10.22 -28.92
C THR A 212 -0.04 9.34 -27.67
N GLN A 213 1.10 8.90 -27.15
CA GLN A 213 1.19 8.15 -25.89
C GLN A 213 0.71 8.99 -24.69
N THR A 214 1.16 10.25 -24.59
CA THR A 214 0.70 11.18 -23.56
C THR A 214 -0.82 11.42 -23.66
N LYS A 215 -1.33 11.57 -24.89
CA LYS A 215 -2.77 11.73 -25.12
C LYS A 215 -3.56 10.49 -24.67
N ALA A 216 -3.09 9.30 -25.00
CA ALA A 216 -3.75 8.06 -24.59
C ALA A 216 -3.83 7.93 -23.06
N SER A 217 -2.74 8.26 -22.34
CA SER A 217 -2.75 8.26 -20.87
C SER A 217 -3.74 9.27 -20.28
N LEU A 218 -3.90 10.43 -20.92
CA LEU A 218 -4.90 11.42 -20.49
C LEU A 218 -6.34 11.03 -20.86
N ASP A 219 -6.53 10.40 -22.00
CA ASP A 219 -7.84 9.85 -22.38
C ASP A 219 -8.28 8.82 -21.31
N GLU A 220 -7.40 7.88 -20.89
CA GLU A 220 -7.65 6.91 -19.79
C GLU A 220 -7.92 7.62 -18.44
N TYR A 221 -7.15 8.66 -18.12
CA TYR A 221 -7.37 9.44 -16.88
C TYR A 221 -8.75 10.11 -16.88
N PHE A 222 -9.16 10.73 -17.97
CA PHE A 222 -10.47 11.39 -18.05
C PHE A 222 -11.63 10.39 -18.12
N GLU A 223 -11.44 9.19 -18.67
CA GLU A 223 -12.39 8.08 -18.55
C GLU A 223 -12.57 7.65 -17.09
N PHE A 224 -11.46 7.54 -16.33
CA PHE A 224 -11.54 7.28 -14.89
C PHE A 224 -12.30 8.39 -14.13
N ILE A 225 -12.07 9.67 -14.45
CA ILE A 225 -12.80 10.79 -13.84
C ILE A 225 -14.29 10.73 -14.16
N ASP A 226 -14.67 10.31 -15.38
CA ASP A 226 -16.07 10.14 -15.77
C ASP A 226 -16.78 9.02 -15.00
N ASP A 227 -16.04 8.03 -14.51
CA ASP A 227 -16.56 6.96 -13.66
C ASP A 227 -16.79 7.42 -12.19
N LEU A 228 -16.20 8.55 -11.76
CA LEU A 228 -16.39 9.07 -10.41
C LEU A 228 -17.74 9.79 -10.29
N GLU A 229 -18.43 9.49 -9.20
CA GLU A 229 -19.70 10.10 -8.84
C GLU A 229 -19.52 11.12 -7.70
N ARG A 230 -20.53 11.96 -7.48
CA ARG A 230 -20.49 12.97 -6.40
C ARG A 230 -20.15 12.37 -5.02
N LYS A 231 -20.61 11.14 -4.75
CA LYS A 231 -20.32 10.43 -3.50
C LYS A 231 -18.82 10.15 -3.28
N ASP A 232 -18.06 9.94 -4.38
CA ASP A 232 -16.61 9.66 -4.30
C ASP A 232 -15.86 10.95 -3.91
N TYR A 233 -16.26 12.09 -4.46
CA TYR A 233 -15.74 13.41 -4.05
C TYR A 233 -16.17 13.81 -2.64
N PHE A 234 -17.37 13.40 -2.23
CA PHE A 234 -17.83 13.61 -0.86
C PHE A 234 -17.05 12.74 0.14
N ALA A 235 -16.71 11.51 -0.21
CA ALA A 235 -15.82 10.67 0.58
C ALA A 235 -14.42 11.32 0.75
N THR A 236 -13.88 11.94 -0.32
CA THR A 236 -12.64 12.74 -0.22
C THR A 236 -12.79 13.89 0.76
N PHE A 237 -13.89 14.65 0.71
CA PHE A 237 -14.15 15.73 1.68
C PHE A 237 -14.26 15.21 3.12
N LEU A 238 -14.93 14.08 3.34
CA LEU A 238 -15.00 13.46 4.66
C LEU A 238 -13.61 13.01 5.14
N THR A 239 -12.78 12.51 4.23
CA THR A 239 -11.40 12.11 4.56
C THR A 239 -10.59 13.30 5.07
N THR A 240 -10.66 14.47 4.43
CA THR A 240 -9.96 15.67 4.92
C THR A 240 -10.48 16.13 6.30
N ILE A 241 -11.75 15.94 6.60
CA ILE A 241 -12.31 16.23 7.93
C ILE A 241 -11.78 15.27 8.99
N VAL A 242 -11.74 13.98 8.71
CA VAL A 242 -11.36 12.97 9.72
C VAL A 242 -9.86 12.92 9.96
N GLU A 243 -9.04 13.21 8.95
CA GLU A 243 -7.58 13.28 9.05
C GLU A 243 -7.08 14.44 9.89
N GLU A 244 -7.89 15.49 10.12
CA GLU A 244 -7.58 16.57 11.07
C GLU A 244 -7.57 16.12 12.55
N PHE A 245 -8.09 14.95 12.86
CA PHE A 245 -8.03 14.38 14.21
C PHE A 245 -6.69 13.63 14.43
N ASP A 246 -6.26 12.87 13.46
CA ASP A 246 -4.94 12.23 13.34
C ASP A 246 -4.79 11.55 11.97
N PRO A 247 -3.55 11.30 11.50
CA PRO A 247 -3.31 10.77 10.15
C PRO A 247 -3.77 9.32 9.93
N HIS A 248 -4.25 8.63 10.95
CA HIS A 248 -4.69 7.23 10.87
C HIS A 248 -6.20 7.06 10.99
N THR A 249 -6.91 8.15 11.28
CA THR A 249 -8.37 8.17 11.29
C THR A 249 -8.88 8.40 9.87
N ASN A 250 -9.61 7.43 9.32
CA ASN A 250 -10.06 7.45 7.93
C ASN A 250 -11.52 7.04 7.81
N TYR A 251 -12.25 7.66 6.89
CA TYR A 251 -13.55 7.19 6.47
C TYR A 251 -13.41 6.14 5.38
N PHE A 252 -14.00 4.97 5.59
CA PHE A 252 -14.08 3.90 4.60
C PHE A 252 -15.48 3.86 4.01
N ALA A 253 -15.61 4.29 2.76
CA ALA A 253 -16.78 3.97 1.96
C ALA A 253 -16.94 2.44 1.84
N PRO A 254 -18.13 1.91 1.55
CA PRO A 254 -18.35 0.45 1.54
C PRO A 254 -17.32 -0.36 0.74
N PRO A 255 -16.88 0.06 -0.48
CA PRO A 255 -15.82 -0.66 -1.19
C PRO A 255 -14.45 -0.62 -0.51
N ASP A 256 -14.14 0.46 0.23
CA ASP A 256 -12.87 0.61 0.93
C ASP A 256 -12.81 -0.29 2.16
N ARG A 257 -13.95 -0.43 2.86
CA ARG A 257 -14.10 -1.38 3.95
C ARG A 257 -13.83 -2.82 3.48
N ASP A 258 -14.41 -3.24 2.36
CA ASP A 258 -14.16 -4.57 1.78
C ASP A 258 -12.68 -4.79 1.45
N ARG A 259 -12.00 -3.77 0.94
CA ARG A 259 -10.56 -3.83 0.65
C ARG A 259 -9.72 -3.94 1.93
N PHE A 260 -10.11 -3.21 2.98
CA PHE A 260 -9.46 -3.29 4.27
C PHE A 260 -9.61 -4.67 4.92
N ASP A 261 -10.82 -5.26 4.90
CA ASP A 261 -11.09 -6.60 5.43
C ASP A 261 -10.26 -7.66 4.70
N LEU A 262 -10.14 -7.55 3.38
CA LEU A 262 -9.26 -8.40 2.57
C LEU A 262 -7.78 -8.24 2.97
N GLN A 263 -7.32 -7.02 3.17
CA GLN A 263 -5.93 -6.76 3.56
C GLN A 263 -5.61 -7.32 4.94
N MET A 264 -6.57 -7.24 5.88
CA MET A 264 -6.41 -7.72 7.25
C MET A 264 -6.47 -9.23 7.36
N SER A 265 -7.30 -9.91 6.57
CA SER A 265 -7.49 -11.37 6.64
C SER A 265 -6.62 -12.15 5.63
N GLY A 266 -6.21 -11.52 4.53
CA GLY A 266 -5.62 -12.20 3.39
C GLY A 266 -6.56 -13.13 2.64
N LYS A 267 -7.85 -13.12 2.98
CA LYS A 267 -8.89 -13.99 2.43
C LYS A 267 -9.96 -13.16 1.72
N LEU A 268 -10.42 -13.66 0.59
CA LEU A 268 -11.64 -13.14 -0.05
C LEU A 268 -12.55 -14.29 -0.43
N GLU A 269 -13.86 -14.08 -0.36
CA GLU A 269 -14.84 -15.01 -0.91
C GLU A 269 -15.20 -14.58 -2.34
N GLY A 270 -15.03 -15.48 -3.30
CA GLY A 270 -15.28 -15.16 -4.69
C GLY A 270 -14.69 -16.16 -5.67
N ILE A 271 -14.37 -15.70 -6.86
CA ILE A 271 -13.87 -16.53 -7.96
C ILE A 271 -12.35 -16.69 -8.02
N GLY A 272 -11.59 -15.83 -7.38
CA GLY A 272 -10.12 -15.86 -7.40
C GLY A 272 -9.50 -15.29 -8.67
N ALA A 273 -9.95 -14.12 -9.10
CA ALA A 273 -9.37 -13.36 -10.20
C ALA A 273 -9.19 -11.88 -9.82
N ARG A 274 -8.13 -11.25 -10.36
CA ARG A 274 -7.93 -9.80 -10.30
C ARG A 274 -8.52 -9.18 -11.57
N LEU A 275 -9.30 -8.13 -11.37
CA LEU A 275 -10.08 -7.50 -12.43
C LEU A 275 -9.67 -6.04 -12.58
N GLN A 276 -9.71 -5.54 -13.81
CA GLN A 276 -9.43 -4.15 -14.17
C GLN A 276 -10.39 -3.71 -15.26
N LYS A 277 -10.85 -2.46 -15.23
CA LYS A 277 -11.57 -1.88 -16.37
C LYS A 277 -10.59 -1.61 -17.51
N LYS A 278 -10.94 -2.05 -18.71
CA LYS A 278 -10.24 -1.71 -19.95
C LYS A 278 -11.28 -1.34 -21.00
N ASN A 279 -11.32 -0.06 -21.33
CA ASN A 279 -12.43 0.53 -22.08
C ASN A 279 -13.77 0.18 -21.39
N ASP A 280 -14.74 -0.32 -22.12
CA ASP A 280 -16.06 -0.69 -21.59
C ASP A 280 -16.11 -2.09 -20.95
N TYR A 281 -15.02 -2.84 -20.88
CA TYR A 281 -15.02 -4.22 -20.41
C TYR A 281 -14.29 -4.39 -19.07
N ILE A 282 -14.71 -5.38 -18.30
CA ILE A 282 -14.01 -5.86 -17.12
C ILE A 282 -13.02 -6.96 -17.56
N LYS A 283 -11.73 -6.63 -17.54
CA LYS A 283 -10.64 -7.52 -17.96
C LYS A 283 -10.07 -8.32 -16.82
N VAL A 284 -9.84 -9.62 -17.03
CA VAL A 284 -9.06 -10.48 -16.14
C VAL A 284 -7.58 -10.17 -16.33
N VAL A 285 -6.92 -9.64 -15.30
CA VAL A 285 -5.48 -9.29 -15.33
C VAL A 285 -4.62 -10.30 -14.61
N ASP A 286 -5.20 -11.11 -13.72
CA ASP A 286 -4.53 -12.18 -13.00
C ASP A 286 -5.55 -13.23 -12.53
N VAL A 287 -5.13 -14.51 -12.44
CA VAL A 287 -5.92 -15.60 -11.88
C VAL A 287 -5.15 -16.19 -10.72
N ILE A 288 -5.74 -16.06 -9.52
CA ILE A 288 -5.07 -16.41 -8.27
C ILE A 288 -4.91 -17.93 -8.15
N SER A 289 -3.67 -18.39 -8.07
CA SER A 289 -3.35 -19.81 -7.90
C SER A 289 -4.09 -20.42 -6.72
N GLY A 290 -4.69 -21.59 -6.95
CA GLY A 290 -5.48 -22.32 -5.94
C GLY A 290 -6.90 -21.76 -5.73
N GLY A 291 -7.26 -20.63 -6.36
CA GLY A 291 -8.62 -20.10 -6.34
C GLY A 291 -9.59 -20.89 -7.25
N PRO A 292 -10.92 -20.67 -7.12
CA PRO A 292 -11.92 -21.39 -7.90
C PRO A 292 -11.74 -21.31 -9.41
N ALA A 293 -11.51 -20.11 -9.94
CA ALA A 293 -11.28 -19.90 -11.37
C ALA A 293 -10.03 -20.63 -11.88
N TRP A 294 -8.97 -20.68 -11.07
CA TRP A 294 -7.73 -21.39 -11.39
C TRP A 294 -7.93 -22.91 -11.36
N ARG A 295 -8.57 -23.45 -10.30
CA ARG A 295 -8.79 -24.90 -10.15
C ARG A 295 -9.66 -25.50 -11.24
N GLY A 296 -10.60 -24.73 -11.76
CA GLY A 296 -11.52 -25.16 -12.81
C GLY A 296 -11.08 -24.76 -14.22
N GLU A 297 -9.94 -24.06 -14.37
CA GLU A 297 -9.45 -23.52 -15.65
C GLU A 297 -10.52 -22.66 -16.37
N HIS A 298 -11.37 -21.97 -15.57
CA HIS A 298 -12.51 -21.21 -16.08
C HIS A 298 -12.13 -19.88 -16.72
N LEU A 299 -11.02 -19.26 -16.30
CA LEU A 299 -10.58 -17.94 -16.73
C LEU A 299 -9.11 -17.95 -17.13
N GLU A 300 -8.80 -17.13 -18.13
CA GLU A 300 -7.43 -16.85 -18.57
C GLU A 300 -7.13 -15.34 -18.44
N VAL A 301 -5.84 -15.01 -18.26
CA VAL A 301 -5.39 -13.61 -18.28
C VAL A 301 -5.64 -13.02 -19.67
N GLY A 302 -6.39 -11.92 -19.70
CA GLY A 302 -6.81 -11.26 -20.93
C GLY A 302 -8.29 -11.43 -21.27
N ASP A 303 -8.98 -12.38 -20.66
CA ASP A 303 -10.43 -12.56 -20.81
C ASP A 303 -11.19 -11.29 -20.44
N LEU A 304 -12.28 -11.01 -21.17
CA LEU A 304 -13.15 -9.87 -20.95
C LEU A 304 -14.52 -10.38 -20.47
N ILE A 305 -14.92 -9.97 -19.26
CA ILE A 305 -16.23 -10.31 -18.71
C ILE A 305 -17.26 -9.33 -19.26
N ALA A 306 -18.28 -9.85 -19.94
CA ALA A 306 -19.35 -9.07 -20.55
C ALA A 306 -20.66 -9.10 -19.75
N LYS A 307 -20.98 -10.24 -19.11
CA LYS A 307 -22.22 -10.40 -18.32
C LYS A 307 -21.97 -11.28 -17.09
N VAL A 308 -22.81 -11.06 -16.08
CA VAL A 308 -22.82 -11.82 -14.81
C VAL A 308 -24.22 -12.29 -14.51
N ARG A 309 -24.38 -13.54 -14.06
CA ARG A 309 -25.68 -14.10 -13.63
C ARG A 309 -25.51 -14.88 -12.34
N GLN A 310 -26.36 -14.61 -11.36
CA GLN A 310 -26.41 -15.40 -10.12
C GLN A 310 -27.12 -16.73 -10.34
N GLU A 311 -26.90 -17.70 -9.44
CA GLU A 311 -27.43 -19.08 -9.56
C GLU A 311 -28.97 -19.13 -9.63
N ASP A 312 -29.66 -18.25 -8.91
CA ASP A 312 -31.12 -18.14 -8.80
C ASP A 312 -31.75 -17.16 -9.79
N GLU A 313 -30.96 -16.45 -10.57
CA GLU A 313 -31.41 -15.50 -11.59
C GLU A 313 -31.56 -16.17 -12.96
N LYS A 314 -32.60 -15.73 -13.71
CA LYS A 314 -32.85 -16.21 -15.08
C LYS A 314 -32.10 -15.40 -16.13
N GLU A 315 -31.88 -14.13 -15.86
CA GLU A 315 -31.29 -13.18 -16.81
C GLU A 315 -29.90 -12.78 -16.34
N SER A 316 -29.00 -12.58 -17.30
CA SER A 316 -27.65 -12.07 -17.03
C SER A 316 -27.64 -10.55 -17.03
N VAL A 317 -26.96 -9.96 -16.07
CA VAL A 317 -26.70 -8.51 -15.99
C VAL A 317 -25.49 -8.18 -16.85
N SER A 318 -25.59 -7.21 -17.75
CA SER A 318 -24.43 -6.70 -18.50
C SER A 318 -23.53 -5.89 -17.58
N VAL A 319 -22.23 -6.18 -17.59
CA VAL A 319 -21.21 -5.40 -16.87
C VAL A 319 -20.36 -4.54 -17.83
N VAL A 320 -20.74 -4.49 -19.12
CA VAL A 320 -20.09 -3.62 -20.11
C VAL A 320 -20.44 -2.15 -19.80
N GLY A 321 -19.42 -1.31 -19.71
CA GLY A 321 -19.55 0.10 -19.30
C GLY A 321 -19.69 0.31 -17.78
N MET A 322 -19.77 -0.76 -16.98
CA MET A 322 -19.91 -0.68 -15.53
C MET A 322 -18.58 -0.32 -14.85
N ARG A 323 -18.65 0.34 -13.69
CA ARG A 323 -17.47 0.53 -12.81
C ARG A 323 -16.96 -0.81 -12.34
N VAL A 324 -15.63 -0.94 -12.13
CA VAL A 324 -15.02 -2.18 -11.62
C VAL A 324 -15.64 -2.61 -10.29
N ASP A 325 -15.79 -1.67 -9.35
CA ASP A 325 -16.34 -1.97 -8.02
C ASP A 325 -17.77 -2.50 -8.08
N ASP A 326 -18.59 -2.00 -8.97
CA ASP A 326 -19.98 -2.47 -9.13
C ASP A 326 -20.05 -3.83 -9.83
N ALA A 327 -19.20 -4.06 -10.83
CA ALA A 327 -19.07 -5.39 -11.44
C ALA A 327 -18.53 -6.42 -10.44
N VAL A 328 -17.55 -6.04 -9.61
CA VAL A 328 -16.98 -6.90 -8.56
C VAL A 328 -18.04 -7.28 -7.52
N LYS A 329 -18.95 -6.40 -7.13
CA LYS A 329 -20.07 -6.73 -6.23
C LYS A 329 -20.97 -7.85 -6.78
N LEU A 330 -21.17 -7.88 -8.11
CA LEU A 330 -21.93 -8.94 -8.77
C LEU A 330 -21.15 -10.26 -8.86
N ILE A 331 -19.82 -10.17 -9.03
CA ILE A 331 -18.94 -11.32 -9.22
C ILE A 331 -18.58 -11.99 -7.89
N LYS A 332 -18.26 -11.20 -6.85
CA LYS A 332 -18.05 -11.67 -5.48
C LYS A 332 -19.35 -12.27 -4.91
N GLY A 333 -19.22 -13.03 -3.85
CA GLY A 333 -20.34 -13.57 -3.09
C GLY A 333 -19.91 -14.71 -2.18
N PRO A 334 -20.81 -15.17 -1.29
CA PRO A 334 -20.51 -16.15 -0.27
C PRO A 334 -19.99 -17.47 -0.82
N LYS A 335 -19.07 -18.10 -0.10
CA LYS A 335 -18.55 -19.42 -0.38
C LYS A 335 -19.69 -20.42 -0.66
N GLY A 336 -19.53 -21.24 -1.69
CA GLY A 336 -20.48 -22.28 -2.09
C GLY A 336 -21.59 -21.81 -3.02
N THR A 337 -21.78 -20.48 -3.20
CA THR A 337 -22.70 -19.93 -4.21
C THR A 337 -22.08 -19.97 -5.60
N LYS A 338 -22.91 -19.96 -6.64
CA LYS A 338 -22.43 -20.01 -8.03
C LYS A 338 -22.68 -18.70 -8.76
N VAL A 339 -21.75 -18.36 -9.62
CA VAL A 339 -21.87 -17.26 -10.57
C VAL A 339 -21.55 -17.75 -11.97
N THR A 340 -22.37 -17.37 -12.95
CA THR A 340 -22.08 -17.61 -14.36
C THR A 340 -21.62 -16.33 -15.02
N LEU A 341 -20.45 -16.38 -15.65
CA LEU A 341 -19.83 -15.26 -16.36
C LEU A 341 -19.91 -15.50 -17.85
N THR A 342 -20.44 -14.53 -18.60
CA THR A 342 -20.30 -14.54 -20.06
C THR A 342 -18.98 -13.85 -20.40
N ILE A 343 -18.04 -14.58 -20.99
CA ILE A 343 -16.66 -14.18 -21.21
C ILE A 343 -16.40 -14.10 -22.71
N LYS A 344 -15.73 -13.02 -23.12
CA LYS A 344 -15.12 -12.91 -24.45
C LYS A 344 -13.63 -13.22 -24.31
N GLY A 345 -13.21 -14.36 -24.82
CA GLY A 345 -11.82 -14.81 -24.79
C GLY A 345 -10.88 -13.96 -25.63
N VAL A 346 -9.58 -14.13 -25.40
CA VAL A 346 -8.51 -13.44 -26.16
C VAL A 346 -8.58 -13.79 -27.67
N ASP A 347 -9.06 -14.97 -27.99
CA ASP A 347 -9.30 -15.46 -29.36
C ASP A 347 -10.57 -14.89 -30.00
N GLY A 348 -11.34 -14.07 -29.28
CA GLY A 348 -12.59 -13.45 -29.71
C GLY A 348 -13.83 -14.34 -29.58
N THR A 349 -13.70 -15.58 -29.09
CA THR A 349 -14.84 -16.46 -28.82
C THR A 349 -15.60 -16.00 -27.58
N THR A 350 -16.91 -16.27 -27.55
CA THR A 350 -17.75 -15.99 -26.37
C THR A 350 -18.19 -17.31 -25.76
N ARG A 351 -18.01 -17.43 -24.41
CA ARG A 351 -18.40 -18.62 -23.65
C ARG A 351 -19.03 -18.22 -22.32
N ASP A 352 -19.85 -19.11 -21.78
CA ASP A 352 -20.38 -18.99 -20.43
C ASP A 352 -19.63 -19.95 -19.51
N GLU A 353 -19.07 -19.39 -18.41
CA GLU A 353 -18.36 -20.16 -17.40
C GLU A 353 -19.10 -20.04 -16.05
N THR A 354 -19.43 -21.18 -15.46
CA THR A 354 -20.06 -21.22 -14.13
C THR A 354 -19.05 -21.60 -13.07
N ILE A 355 -18.79 -20.68 -12.15
CA ILE A 355 -17.79 -20.84 -11.10
C ILE A 355 -18.48 -20.93 -9.76
N THR A 356 -18.17 -21.95 -8.96
CA THR A 356 -18.57 -22.03 -7.56
C THR A 356 -17.61 -21.21 -6.73
N ARG A 357 -18.10 -20.17 -6.07
CA ARG A 357 -17.30 -19.29 -5.22
C ARG A 357 -16.73 -20.05 -4.02
N ASP A 358 -15.53 -19.71 -3.62
CA ASP A 358 -14.85 -20.29 -2.46
C ASP A 358 -13.99 -19.23 -1.79
N VAL A 359 -13.40 -19.57 -0.64
CA VAL A 359 -12.36 -18.75 -0.02
C VAL A 359 -11.11 -18.81 -0.90
N VAL A 360 -10.60 -17.65 -1.25
CA VAL A 360 -9.35 -17.44 -1.98
C VAL A 360 -8.34 -16.86 -1.01
N GLU A 361 -7.24 -17.57 -0.80
CA GLU A 361 -6.13 -17.12 0.05
C GLU A 361 -5.04 -16.45 -0.79
N LEU A 362 -4.64 -15.25 -0.38
CA LEU A 362 -3.52 -14.53 -0.99
C LEU A 362 -2.21 -14.99 -0.35
N GLU A 363 -1.51 -15.93 -0.97
CA GLU A 363 -0.30 -16.57 -0.43
C GLU A 363 0.76 -15.56 0.03
N GLU A 364 0.88 -14.43 -0.65
CA GLU A 364 1.85 -13.37 -0.29
C GLU A 364 1.57 -12.71 1.07
N THR A 365 0.34 -12.78 1.56
CA THR A 365 -0.08 -12.21 2.84
C THR A 365 0.41 -13.02 4.03
N TYR A 366 0.64 -14.33 3.85
CA TYR A 366 0.90 -15.24 4.96
C TYR A 366 2.38 -15.37 5.30
N ALA A 367 2.63 -15.70 6.57
CA ALA A 367 3.97 -16.03 7.06
C ALA A 367 4.56 -17.20 6.26
N LYS A 368 5.86 -17.12 5.97
CA LYS A 368 6.62 -18.15 5.27
C LYS A 368 8.01 -18.26 5.85
N SER A 369 8.61 -19.43 5.75
CA SER A 369 9.95 -19.65 6.30
C SER A 369 10.88 -20.38 5.33
N THR A 370 12.17 -20.29 5.63
CA THR A 370 13.22 -21.01 4.92
C THR A 370 14.32 -21.44 5.91
N VAL A 371 14.99 -22.53 5.61
CA VAL A 371 16.23 -22.91 6.28
C VAL A 371 17.38 -22.25 5.55
N ILE A 372 18.28 -21.64 6.30
CA ILE A 372 19.51 -21.01 5.84
C ILE A 372 20.69 -21.86 6.33
N GLU A 373 21.50 -22.34 5.40
CA GLU A 373 22.69 -23.11 5.73
C GLU A 373 23.94 -22.23 5.56
N LYS A 374 24.78 -22.20 6.60
CA LYS A 374 26.08 -21.54 6.60
C LYS A 374 27.11 -22.48 7.16
N THR A 375 28.05 -22.92 6.32
CA THR A 375 28.98 -24.01 6.64
C THR A 375 28.25 -25.31 7.04
N ASP A 376 28.30 -25.71 8.30
CA ASP A 376 27.66 -26.90 8.87
C ASP A 376 26.53 -26.59 9.84
N LYS A 377 26.10 -25.31 9.89
CA LYS A 377 25.02 -24.81 10.76
C LYS A 377 23.78 -24.45 9.99
N LYS A 378 22.64 -24.66 10.63
CA LYS A 378 21.33 -24.29 10.09
C LYS A 378 20.68 -23.19 10.92
N PHE A 379 20.12 -22.21 10.24
CA PHE A 379 19.34 -21.13 10.82
C PHE A 379 17.96 -21.07 10.16
N GLY A 380 16.97 -20.59 10.89
CA GLY A 380 15.64 -20.36 10.35
C GLY A 380 15.43 -18.87 10.07
N LEU A 381 14.74 -18.57 8.96
CA LEU A 381 14.19 -17.24 8.72
C LEU A 381 12.69 -17.38 8.54
N ILE A 382 11.92 -16.58 9.29
CA ILE A 382 10.47 -16.42 9.14
C ILE A 382 10.22 -15.01 8.63
N ASN A 383 9.64 -14.88 7.46
CA ASN A 383 9.15 -13.60 6.94
C ASN A 383 7.68 -13.46 7.32
N LEU A 384 7.35 -12.41 8.06
CA LEU A 384 6.01 -12.05 8.49
C LEU A 384 5.60 -10.73 7.82
N PRO A 385 4.82 -10.75 6.73
CA PRO A 385 4.48 -9.55 5.96
C PRO A 385 3.40 -8.68 6.61
N ALA A 386 2.55 -9.23 7.48
CA ALA A 386 1.50 -8.52 8.21
C ALA A 386 1.08 -9.31 9.46
N PHE A 387 0.45 -8.62 10.43
CA PHE A 387 -0.20 -9.26 11.57
C PHE A 387 -1.67 -9.53 11.23
N TYR A 388 -1.89 -10.45 10.29
CA TYR A 388 -3.20 -10.81 9.77
C TYR A 388 -4.02 -11.67 10.76
N PHE A 389 -5.34 -11.51 10.68
CA PHE A 389 -6.32 -12.29 11.43
C PHE A 389 -7.70 -12.21 10.77
N ASP A 390 -8.55 -13.15 11.08
CA ASP A 390 -9.95 -13.09 10.67
C ASP A 390 -10.75 -12.27 11.69
N MET A 391 -11.38 -11.18 11.22
CA MET A 391 -12.09 -10.22 12.09
C MET A 391 -13.34 -10.82 12.71
N GLU A 392 -13.99 -11.78 12.05
CA GLU A 392 -15.19 -12.44 12.55
C GLU A 392 -14.88 -13.60 13.49
N ASN A 393 -13.79 -14.31 13.23
CA ASN A 393 -13.40 -15.48 14.00
C ASN A 393 -11.88 -15.58 14.23
N TYR A 394 -11.41 -15.04 15.34
CA TYR A 394 -9.99 -15.09 15.70
C TYR A 394 -9.40 -16.51 15.81
N LYS A 395 -10.21 -17.56 15.96
CA LYS A 395 -9.74 -18.94 16.01
C LYS A 395 -9.37 -19.52 14.65
N GLU A 396 -9.78 -18.86 13.58
CA GLU A 396 -9.34 -19.17 12.23
C GLU A 396 -7.84 -18.86 12.07
N ARG A 397 -7.29 -19.21 10.91
CA ARG A 397 -5.89 -18.95 10.56
C ARG A 397 -5.53 -17.48 10.81
N ASN A 398 -4.45 -17.25 11.56
CA ASN A 398 -3.91 -15.93 11.85
C ASN A 398 -2.38 -15.96 11.92
N SER A 399 -1.76 -14.79 11.96
CA SER A 399 -0.29 -14.66 11.96
C SER A 399 0.38 -15.37 13.14
N ALA A 400 -0.25 -15.42 14.31
CA ALA A 400 0.33 -16.11 15.47
C ALA A 400 0.32 -17.64 15.29
N SER A 401 -0.78 -18.19 14.76
CA SER A 401 -0.88 -19.62 14.45
C SER A 401 0.15 -20.05 13.40
N ASP A 402 0.35 -19.20 12.38
CA ASP A 402 1.29 -19.51 11.30
C ASP A 402 2.76 -19.37 11.77
N VAL A 403 3.13 -18.33 12.51
CA VAL A 403 4.47 -18.18 13.08
C VAL A 403 4.78 -19.34 14.03
N LYS A 404 3.82 -19.77 14.85
CA LYS A 404 3.95 -20.96 15.69
C LYS A 404 4.27 -22.20 14.86
N LEU A 405 3.51 -22.44 13.81
CA LEU A 405 3.71 -23.59 12.92
C LEU A 405 5.09 -23.53 12.24
N GLU A 406 5.51 -22.36 11.76
CA GLU A 406 6.82 -22.19 11.12
C GLU A 406 7.97 -22.44 12.11
N ILE A 407 7.87 -21.98 13.35
CA ILE A 407 8.86 -22.29 14.40
C ILE A 407 8.93 -23.80 14.65
N GLU A 408 7.79 -24.49 14.77
CA GLU A 408 7.74 -25.94 14.98
C GLU A 408 8.39 -26.71 13.82
N ARG A 409 8.16 -26.28 12.58
CA ARG A 409 8.77 -26.85 11.37
C ARG A 409 10.29 -26.64 11.35
N LEU A 410 10.75 -25.41 11.61
CA LEU A 410 12.17 -25.07 11.65
C LEU A 410 12.91 -25.81 12.78
N LYS A 411 12.27 -26.01 13.93
CA LYS A 411 12.84 -26.86 15.02
C LYS A 411 13.06 -28.30 14.56
N LYS A 412 12.17 -28.88 13.77
CA LYS A 412 12.35 -30.24 13.21
C LYS A 412 13.56 -30.33 12.27
N GLU A 413 13.84 -29.24 11.54
CA GLU A 413 15.03 -29.15 10.67
C GLU A 413 16.34 -28.94 11.46
N GLY A 414 16.25 -28.75 12.78
CA GLY A 414 17.42 -28.60 13.66
C GLY A 414 18.10 -27.24 13.54
N VAL A 415 17.32 -26.16 13.28
CA VAL A 415 17.90 -24.82 13.25
C VAL A 415 18.43 -24.40 14.64
N GLU A 416 19.50 -23.61 14.64
CA GLU A 416 20.23 -23.21 15.84
C GLU A 416 19.99 -21.75 16.27
N GLY A 417 19.27 -20.97 15.42
CA GLY A 417 18.89 -19.59 15.65
C GLY A 417 17.79 -19.19 14.67
N LEU A 418 17.02 -18.18 15.03
CA LEU A 418 15.91 -17.65 14.23
C LEU A 418 16.13 -16.20 13.88
N VAL A 419 15.79 -15.85 12.65
CA VAL A 419 15.54 -14.49 12.18
C VAL A 419 14.03 -14.34 11.98
N LEU A 420 13.42 -13.33 12.61
CA LEU A 420 12.07 -12.89 12.32
C LEU A 420 12.14 -11.60 11.51
N ASP A 421 11.74 -11.67 10.25
CA ASP A 421 11.79 -10.54 9.33
C ASP A 421 10.44 -9.79 9.33
N LEU A 422 10.44 -8.59 9.92
CA LEU A 422 9.31 -7.66 10.01
C LEU A 422 9.49 -6.45 9.08
N ARG A 423 10.49 -6.43 8.21
CA ARG A 423 10.69 -5.33 7.27
C ARG A 423 9.48 -5.20 6.34
N ASN A 424 9.06 -3.96 6.07
CA ASN A 424 7.88 -3.61 5.28
C ASN A 424 6.54 -4.11 5.88
N ASN A 425 6.52 -4.53 7.14
CA ASN A 425 5.31 -4.97 7.83
C ASN A 425 4.64 -3.78 8.54
N GLY A 426 3.59 -3.23 7.95
CA GLY A 426 2.83 -2.08 8.48
C GLY A 426 2.00 -2.37 9.74
N GLY A 427 2.08 -3.59 10.29
CA GLY A 427 1.35 -3.98 11.51
C GLY A 427 0.14 -4.87 11.23
N GLY A 428 -0.93 -4.65 11.95
CA GLY A 428 -2.19 -5.41 11.94
C GLY A 428 -2.73 -5.64 13.35
N SER A 429 -3.08 -6.88 13.68
CA SER A 429 -3.71 -7.22 14.95
C SER A 429 -2.77 -7.07 16.15
N LEU A 430 -3.17 -6.22 17.09
CA LEU A 430 -2.53 -6.08 18.40
C LEU A 430 -2.48 -7.41 19.15
N ARG A 431 -3.57 -8.16 19.12
CA ARG A 431 -3.68 -9.46 19.80
C ARG A 431 -2.70 -10.48 19.24
N THR A 432 -2.56 -10.58 17.91
CA THR A 432 -1.61 -11.53 17.34
C THR A 432 -0.15 -11.13 17.64
N ALA A 433 0.15 -9.84 17.83
CA ALA A 433 1.47 -9.41 18.27
C ALA A 433 1.78 -9.90 19.70
N VAL A 434 0.79 -9.83 20.61
CA VAL A 434 0.90 -10.39 21.97
C VAL A 434 1.09 -11.91 21.93
N ASP A 435 0.25 -12.64 21.17
CA ASP A 435 0.33 -14.09 21.04
C ASP A 435 1.67 -14.54 20.40
N ILE A 436 2.22 -13.78 19.44
CA ILE A 436 3.55 -14.07 18.86
C ILE A 436 4.66 -13.82 19.89
N ALA A 437 4.58 -12.74 20.67
CA ALA A 437 5.57 -12.46 21.71
C ALA A 437 5.66 -13.60 22.72
N GLY A 438 4.51 -14.19 23.11
CA GLY A 438 4.44 -15.35 24.02
C GLY A 438 5.12 -16.61 23.48
N LEU A 439 5.40 -16.73 22.18
CA LEU A 439 6.19 -17.84 21.62
C LEU A 439 7.67 -17.75 22.02
N PHE A 440 8.15 -16.59 22.47
CA PHE A 440 9.56 -16.28 22.71
C PHE A 440 9.87 -15.94 24.17
N ILE A 441 8.90 -15.59 24.99
CA ILE A 441 9.05 -15.28 26.42
C ILE A 441 8.22 -16.24 27.26
N LYS A 442 8.46 -16.27 28.56
CA LYS A 442 7.53 -16.81 29.54
C LYS A 442 6.39 -15.81 29.72
N GLU A 443 5.46 -16.09 30.59
CA GLU A 443 4.42 -15.16 31.00
C GLU A 443 4.94 -13.74 31.27
N GLY A 444 4.15 -12.74 31.00
CA GLY A 444 4.45 -11.34 31.32
C GLY A 444 3.88 -10.33 30.35
N PRO A 445 4.01 -9.02 30.67
CA PRO A 445 3.48 -7.92 29.87
C PRO A 445 4.19 -7.85 28.52
N VAL A 446 3.41 -7.60 27.45
CA VAL A 446 3.94 -7.39 26.10
C VAL A 446 3.80 -5.92 25.69
N VAL A 447 2.68 -5.31 26.03
CA VAL A 447 2.36 -3.92 25.66
C VAL A 447 1.38 -3.36 26.68
N GLN A 448 1.47 -2.05 26.93
CA GLN A 448 0.49 -1.31 27.72
C GLN A 448 -0.37 -0.48 26.78
N VAL A 449 -1.67 -0.41 27.02
CA VAL A 449 -2.63 0.32 26.20
C VAL A 449 -3.35 1.35 27.07
N SER A 450 -3.51 2.57 26.56
CA SER A 450 -4.27 3.64 27.21
C SER A 450 -5.45 4.05 26.34
N SER A 451 -6.63 4.13 26.94
CA SER A 451 -7.87 4.59 26.31
C SER A 451 -8.58 5.60 27.21
N SER A 452 -9.70 6.16 26.77
CA SER A 452 -10.58 7.00 27.58
C SER A 452 -11.11 6.28 28.84
N SER A 453 -11.17 4.93 28.82
CA SER A 453 -11.63 4.11 29.96
C SER A 453 -10.53 3.77 30.96
N GLY A 454 -9.27 4.08 30.67
CA GLY A 454 -8.12 3.83 31.52
C GLY A 454 -7.00 3.07 30.82
N LYS A 455 -6.08 2.54 31.65
CA LYS A 455 -4.90 1.79 31.19
C LYS A 455 -5.12 0.30 31.36
N GLU A 456 -4.63 -0.48 30.41
CA GLU A 456 -4.64 -1.95 30.42
C GLU A 456 -3.25 -2.46 30.05
N VAL A 457 -2.82 -3.55 30.67
CA VAL A 457 -1.59 -4.26 30.32
C VAL A 457 -1.99 -5.55 29.59
N LEU A 458 -1.57 -5.67 28.34
CA LEU A 458 -1.76 -6.89 27.59
C LEU A 458 -0.52 -7.79 27.78
N GLU A 459 -0.75 -9.00 28.25
CA GLU A 459 0.28 -9.92 28.70
C GLU A 459 0.08 -11.31 28.11
N ASP A 460 1.18 -12.03 27.94
CA ASP A 460 1.16 -13.48 27.80
C ASP A 460 0.94 -14.12 29.18
N LYS A 461 0.02 -15.10 29.22
CA LYS A 461 -0.34 -15.83 30.45
C LYS A 461 0.11 -17.28 30.44
N ASP A 462 0.80 -17.70 29.37
CA ASP A 462 1.30 -19.06 29.19
C ASP A 462 2.79 -19.10 29.57
N ASP A 463 3.18 -19.93 30.54
CA ASP A 463 4.56 -20.07 30.99
C ASP A 463 5.42 -20.90 30.02
N SER A 464 4.84 -21.45 28.97
CA SER A 464 5.55 -22.21 27.94
C SER A 464 6.28 -21.30 26.96
N ILE A 465 7.45 -21.73 26.52
CA ILE A 465 8.22 -21.05 25.48
C ILE A 465 8.37 -21.99 24.29
N LEU A 466 7.97 -21.53 23.13
CA LEU A 466 8.15 -22.34 21.93
C LEU A 466 9.58 -22.26 21.39
N TRP A 467 10.21 -21.09 21.43
CA TRP A 467 11.57 -20.87 21.00
C TRP A 467 12.40 -20.12 22.05
N ASP A 468 13.38 -20.79 22.66
CA ASP A 468 14.28 -20.27 23.69
C ASP A 468 15.72 -20.01 23.16
N GLY A 469 15.99 -20.36 21.88
CA GLY A 469 17.28 -20.17 21.22
C GLY A 469 17.56 -18.70 20.80
N PRO A 470 18.73 -18.43 20.19
CA PRO A 470 19.08 -17.13 19.66
C PRO A 470 18.03 -16.58 18.73
N LEU A 471 17.72 -15.28 18.86
CA LEU A 471 16.71 -14.59 18.07
C LEU A 471 17.22 -13.21 17.60
N VAL A 472 17.03 -12.92 16.33
CA VAL A 472 17.22 -11.62 15.71
C VAL A 472 15.91 -11.18 15.06
N ILE A 473 15.58 -9.91 15.18
CA ILE A 473 14.43 -9.32 14.49
C ILE A 473 14.94 -8.26 13.50
N LEU A 474 14.53 -8.38 12.23
CA LEU A 474 14.79 -7.38 11.21
C LEU A 474 13.64 -6.40 11.13
N VAL A 475 13.95 -5.10 11.14
CA VAL A 475 12.98 -4.01 10.97
C VAL A 475 13.50 -3.00 9.95
N ASN A 476 12.60 -2.18 9.40
CA ASN A 476 12.94 -0.98 8.64
C ASN A 476 11.97 0.16 8.94
N GLU A 477 12.10 1.30 8.26
CA GLU A 477 11.23 2.49 8.45
C GLU A 477 9.75 2.20 8.16
N LEU A 478 9.44 1.13 7.43
CA LEU A 478 8.07 0.71 7.13
C LEU A 478 7.51 -0.32 8.11
N SER A 479 8.31 -0.76 9.09
CA SER A 479 7.86 -1.63 10.18
C SER A 479 7.06 -0.78 11.18
N ALA A 480 5.74 -0.97 11.26
CA ALA A 480 4.85 -0.09 12.01
C ALA A 480 3.94 -0.84 13.00
N SER A 481 3.45 -0.14 14.04
CA SER A 481 2.34 -0.58 14.90
C SER A 481 2.62 -1.94 15.57
N ALA A 482 1.90 -3.02 15.23
CA ALA A 482 2.07 -4.36 15.79
C ALA A 482 3.50 -4.91 15.63
N SER A 483 4.19 -4.55 14.52
CA SER A 483 5.62 -4.85 14.34
C SER A 483 6.48 -4.16 15.39
N GLU A 484 6.15 -2.91 15.71
CA GLU A 484 6.86 -2.13 16.73
C GLU A 484 6.57 -2.64 18.13
N ILE A 485 5.35 -3.09 18.40
CA ILE A 485 4.97 -3.72 19.68
C ILE A 485 5.83 -4.98 19.91
N LEU A 486 5.90 -5.86 18.92
CA LEU A 486 6.68 -7.11 19.03
C LEU A 486 8.17 -6.82 19.14
N ALA A 487 8.73 -5.99 18.26
CA ALA A 487 10.15 -5.65 18.29
C ALA A 487 10.56 -4.95 19.61
N ALA A 488 9.74 -3.99 20.08
CA ALA A 488 9.97 -3.29 21.34
C ALA A 488 9.92 -4.23 22.56
N ALA A 489 8.93 -5.12 22.62
CA ALA A 489 8.84 -6.10 23.71
C ALA A 489 10.08 -6.98 23.73
N MET A 490 10.49 -7.56 22.59
CA MET A 490 11.68 -8.42 22.49
C MET A 490 12.97 -7.66 22.85
N GLN A 491 13.07 -6.39 22.51
CA GLN A 491 14.19 -5.52 22.88
C GLN A 491 14.21 -5.22 24.39
N ASP A 492 13.08 -4.84 24.98
CA ASP A 492 12.96 -4.49 26.39
C ASP A 492 13.25 -5.70 27.30
N TYR A 493 12.78 -6.88 26.90
CA TYR A 493 13.12 -8.15 27.58
C TYR A 493 14.57 -8.60 27.36
N LYS A 494 15.33 -7.95 26.48
CA LYS A 494 16.63 -8.43 25.97
C LYS A 494 16.55 -9.85 25.41
N ARG A 495 15.44 -10.16 24.75
CA ARG A 495 15.18 -11.48 24.17
C ARG A 495 15.71 -11.61 22.75
N ALA A 496 15.74 -10.50 22.01
CA ALA A 496 16.25 -10.44 20.64
C ALA A 496 17.15 -9.21 20.44
N ILE A 497 18.07 -9.30 19.46
CA ILE A 497 18.77 -8.15 18.90
C ILE A 497 17.95 -7.63 17.71
N ILE A 498 17.68 -6.33 17.71
CA ILE A 498 16.97 -5.65 16.63
C ILE A 498 17.98 -5.09 15.64
N ILE A 499 17.85 -5.47 14.37
CA ILE A 499 18.74 -5.06 13.28
C ILE A 499 17.91 -4.38 12.20
N GLY A 500 18.39 -3.26 11.67
CA GLY A 500 17.75 -2.60 10.53
C GLY A 500 18.02 -1.11 10.45
N SER A 501 17.04 -0.34 9.99
CA SER A 501 17.11 1.13 9.92
C SER A 501 17.35 1.77 11.28
N GLU A 502 17.69 3.05 11.31
CA GLU A 502 17.94 3.79 12.56
C GLU A 502 16.78 3.66 13.52
N GLN A 503 15.56 3.71 12.99
CA GLN A 503 14.31 3.50 13.71
C GLN A 503 13.23 2.92 12.80
N SER A 504 12.21 2.29 13.41
CA SER A 504 10.99 1.88 12.72
C SER A 504 10.07 3.08 12.46
N TYR A 505 8.86 2.83 11.96
CA TYR A 505 7.92 3.86 11.50
C TYR A 505 7.56 4.92 12.54
N GLY A 506 7.37 4.54 13.80
CA GLY A 506 7.05 5.46 14.89
C GLY A 506 5.56 5.57 15.21
N LYS A 507 4.75 4.57 14.88
CA LYS A 507 3.31 4.57 15.19
C LYS A 507 3.05 4.01 16.58
N GLY A 508 2.43 4.84 17.44
CA GLY A 508 2.06 4.50 18.81
C GLY A 508 0.56 4.47 19.07
N THR A 509 -0.27 4.39 18.03
CA THR A 509 -1.74 4.48 18.11
C THR A 509 -2.42 3.19 17.67
N VAL A 510 -3.60 2.93 18.26
CA VAL A 510 -4.47 1.80 17.91
C VAL A 510 -5.77 2.31 17.32
N GLN A 511 -6.11 1.82 16.13
CA GLN A 511 -7.36 2.13 15.47
C GLN A 511 -8.35 0.98 15.64
N ASN A 512 -9.61 1.36 15.85
CA ASN A 512 -10.76 0.46 15.76
C ASN A 512 -11.62 0.81 14.55
N LEU A 513 -12.17 -0.21 13.93
CA LEU A 513 -13.14 -0.06 12.85
C LEU A 513 -14.54 0.07 13.46
N VAL A 514 -15.17 1.21 13.24
CA VAL A 514 -16.49 1.55 13.76
C VAL A 514 -17.49 1.48 12.61
N ASP A 515 -18.34 0.46 12.59
CA ASP A 515 -19.40 0.32 11.59
C ASP A 515 -20.46 1.41 11.78
N LEU A 516 -20.60 2.32 10.81
CA LEU A 516 -21.53 3.44 10.91
C LEU A 516 -23.00 3.01 10.81
N ASN A 517 -23.27 1.84 10.26
CA ASN A 517 -24.64 1.31 10.10
C ASN A 517 -25.30 0.95 11.44
N GLN A 518 -24.52 0.69 12.49
CA GLN A 518 -25.05 0.33 13.81
C GLN A 518 -25.89 1.42 14.47
N TRP A 519 -25.72 2.69 14.09
CA TRP A 519 -26.51 3.83 14.61
C TRP A 519 -27.77 4.10 13.80
N LEU A 520 -27.90 3.49 12.63
CA LEU A 520 -29.06 3.68 11.74
C LEU A 520 -30.11 2.59 12.01
N ARG A 521 -31.20 2.95 12.65
CA ARG A 521 -32.35 2.05 12.77
C ARG A 521 -32.98 1.83 11.39
N LYS A 522 -32.68 0.69 10.71
CA LYS A 522 -33.27 0.28 9.42
C LYS A 522 -33.66 1.48 8.55
N SER A 523 -32.69 2.24 8.07
CA SER A 523 -32.94 3.35 7.17
C SER A 523 -32.81 2.86 5.73
N ASP A 524 -33.60 3.41 4.83
CA ASP A 524 -33.53 3.17 3.38
C ASP A 524 -32.31 3.89 2.72
N MET A 525 -31.34 4.36 3.54
CA MET A 525 -30.20 5.16 3.08
C MET A 525 -29.04 4.29 2.54
N GLY A 526 -29.16 2.96 2.56
CA GLY A 526 -28.10 2.07 2.11
C GLY A 526 -26.90 2.02 3.09
N ASP A 527 -25.82 1.39 2.68
CA ASP A 527 -24.62 1.25 3.49
C ASP A 527 -23.89 2.58 3.66
N MET A 528 -23.54 2.92 4.92
CA MET A 528 -22.83 4.15 5.31
C MET A 528 -21.33 3.96 5.45
N GLY A 529 -20.83 2.74 5.25
CA GLY A 529 -19.42 2.43 5.43
C GLY A 529 -18.99 2.33 6.90
N ALA A 530 -17.72 2.60 7.15
CA ALA A 530 -17.11 2.50 8.45
C ALA A 530 -16.12 3.65 8.71
N LEU A 531 -15.89 3.95 9.98
CA LEU A 531 -14.84 4.86 10.42
C LEU A 531 -13.72 4.06 11.09
N LYS A 532 -12.54 4.04 10.49
CA LYS A 532 -11.33 3.57 11.14
C LYS A 532 -10.81 4.71 12.00
N MET A 533 -10.89 4.59 13.31
CA MET A 533 -10.67 5.71 14.24
C MET A 533 -9.66 5.34 15.31
N THR A 534 -8.76 6.25 15.62
CA THR A 534 -7.81 6.13 16.74
C THR A 534 -8.57 6.22 18.06
N THR A 535 -8.58 5.11 18.82
CA THR A 535 -9.28 5.00 20.10
C THR A 535 -8.36 4.79 21.28
N GLN A 536 -7.10 4.43 21.02
CA GLN A 536 -6.13 4.12 22.07
C GLN A 536 -4.72 4.51 21.62
N LYS A 537 -3.82 4.74 22.60
CA LYS A 537 -2.37 4.73 22.43
C LYS A 537 -1.76 3.50 23.08
N PHE A 538 -0.67 3.01 22.53
CA PHE A 538 0.07 1.93 23.17
C PHE A 538 1.48 2.37 23.57
N TYR A 539 2.02 1.68 24.56
CA TYR A 539 3.30 1.96 25.18
C TYR A 539 4.07 0.67 25.38
N ARG A 540 5.38 0.78 25.33
CA ARG A 540 6.32 -0.29 25.63
C ARG A 540 6.15 -0.73 27.10
N VAL A 541 6.62 -1.92 27.42
CA VAL A 541 6.61 -2.42 28.82
C VAL A 541 7.46 -1.56 29.74
N ASN A 542 8.48 -0.87 29.22
CA ASN A 542 9.30 0.08 29.95
C ASN A 542 8.65 1.47 30.17
N GLY A 543 7.42 1.67 29.70
CA GLY A 543 6.65 2.91 29.79
C GLY A 543 6.89 3.93 28.70
N GLY A 544 7.86 3.73 27.80
CA GLY A 544 8.09 4.58 26.64
C GLY A 544 7.02 4.35 25.55
N SER A 545 6.88 5.30 24.63
CA SER A 545 6.04 5.15 23.45
C SER A 545 6.89 4.86 22.22
N THR A 546 6.30 4.23 21.20
CA THR A 546 6.86 4.19 19.84
C THR A 546 6.44 5.41 19.02
N GLN A 547 5.43 6.18 19.49
CA GLN A 547 4.91 7.35 18.77
C GLN A 547 6.05 8.32 18.44
N LEU A 548 6.20 8.68 17.16
CA LEU A 548 7.24 9.54 16.58
C LEU A 548 8.68 8.99 16.63
N GLU A 549 9.02 8.14 17.61
CA GLU A 549 10.39 7.66 17.83
C GLU A 549 10.65 6.24 17.29
N GLY A 550 9.61 5.44 17.07
CA GLY A 550 9.75 4.06 16.65
C GLY A 550 10.50 3.17 17.63
N VAL A 551 10.95 2.02 17.13
CA VAL A 551 11.90 1.14 17.79
C VAL A 551 13.28 1.40 17.18
N LYS A 552 14.22 1.88 17.98
CA LYS A 552 15.60 2.12 17.55
C LYS A 552 16.35 0.80 17.47
N SER A 553 16.97 0.51 16.33
CA SER A 553 17.73 -0.74 16.15
C SER A 553 18.97 -0.77 17.03
N ASP A 554 19.26 -1.94 17.60
CA ASP A 554 20.52 -2.19 18.34
C ASP A 554 21.72 -2.18 17.40
N VAL A 555 21.48 -2.67 16.17
CA VAL A 555 22.44 -2.66 15.06
C VAL A 555 21.82 -1.91 13.89
N VAL A 556 22.25 -0.67 13.71
CA VAL A 556 21.79 0.19 12.63
C VAL A 556 22.51 -0.14 11.34
N MET A 557 21.75 -0.36 10.27
CA MET A 557 22.25 -0.60 8.92
C MET A 557 21.62 0.41 7.94
N PRO A 558 22.41 1.03 7.06
CA PRO A 558 21.84 1.97 6.08
C PRO A 558 20.97 1.25 5.08
N ASP A 559 19.92 1.91 4.63
CA ASP A 559 19.09 1.50 3.51
C ASP A 559 18.70 2.70 2.61
N ARG A 560 17.90 2.44 1.58
CA ARG A 560 17.50 3.48 0.63
C ARG A 560 16.67 4.62 1.24
N PHE A 561 16.09 4.43 2.42
CA PHE A 561 15.25 5.41 3.12
C PHE A 561 16.00 6.19 4.20
N SER A 562 17.26 5.84 4.51
CA SER A 562 18.02 6.37 5.64
C SER A 562 18.08 7.91 5.73
N TYR A 563 17.90 8.60 4.60
CA TYR A 563 17.94 10.08 4.52
C TYR A 563 16.66 10.69 3.97
N ILE A 564 15.60 9.90 3.90
CA ILE A 564 14.28 10.32 3.44
C ILE A 564 13.35 10.30 4.65
N ASP A 565 12.58 11.35 4.80
CA ASP A 565 11.53 11.38 5.81
C ASP A 565 10.45 10.37 5.42
N VAL A 566 10.30 9.34 6.26
CA VAL A 566 9.32 8.26 6.15
C VAL A 566 8.93 7.85 7.56
N GLY A 567 7.68 8.05 7.93
CA GLY A 567 7.19 7.62 9.23
C GLY A 567 6.15 8.56 9.83
N GLU A 568 5.77 8.27 11.06
CA GLU A 568 4.74 9.00 11.80
C GLU A 568 5.05 10.49 11.97
N ARG A 569 6.33 10.82 12.15
CA ARG A 569 6.79 12.20 12.38
C ARG A 569 6.69 13.10 11.14
N ASP A 570 6.44 12.51 9.97
CA ASP A 570 6.42 13.22 8.68
C ASP A 570 4.99 13.64 8.30
N TYR A 571 3.99 13.27 9.08
CA TYR A 571 2.62 13.77 8.95
C TYR A 571 2.46 15.13 9.60
N ASP A 572 1.51 15.92 9.12
CA ASP A 572 1.22 17.26 9.64
C ASP A 572 0.60 17.23 11.04
N ASN A 573 -0.26 16.25 11.34
CA ASN A 573 -1.05 16.16 12.58
C ASN A 573 -0.82 14.85 13.38
N PRO A 574 0.42 14.39 13.63
CA PRO A 574 0.63 13.19 14.41
C PRO A 574 0.30 13.43 15.88
N LEU A 575 -0.23 12.43 16.58
CA LEU A 575 -0.38 12.53 18.03
C LEU A 575 0.99 12.67 18.71
N PRO A 576 1.09 13.49 19.78
CA PRO A 576 2.37 13.76 20.43
C PRO A 576 2.94 12.53 21.14
N TYR A 577 4.28 12.48 21.24
CA TYR A 577 4.99 11.53 22.08
C TYR A 577 4.71 11.80 23.56
N ASP A 578 4.49 10.74 24.34
CA ASP A 578 4.38 10.77 25.78
C ASP A 578 4.89 9.47 26.42
N LYS A 579 4.86 9.38 27.74
CA LYS A 579 5.31 8.22 28.53
C LYS A 579 4.32 7.92 29.65
N ILE A 580 4.29 6.65 30.05
CA ILE A 580 3.56 6.18 31.24
C ILE A 580 4.50 5.42 32.18
N ASP A 581 4.02 5.03 33.34
CA ASP A 581 4.79 4.20 34.26
C ASP A 581 5.09 2.84 33.63
N PRO A 582 6.30 2.31 33.85
CA PRO A 582 6.66 0.96 33.39
C PRO A 582 5.76 -0.12 33.99
N ALA A 583 5.48 -1.16 33.22
CA ALA A 583 4.93 -2.39 33.76
C ALA A 583 6.01 -3.16 34.55
N THR A 584 5.59 -4.08 35.43
CA THR A 584 6.54 -4.98 36.12
C THR A 584 6.84 -6.16 35.22
N TYR A 585 8.11 -6.37 34.88
CA TYR A 585 8.56 -7.50 34.07
C TYR A 585 9.99 -7.89 34.41
N ASP A 586 10.36 -9.13 34.15
CA ASP A 586 11.71 -9.65 34.36
C ASP A 586 12.46 -9.73 33.03
N ILE A 587 13.72 -9.30 33.02
CA ILE A 587 14.60 -9.45 31.88
C ILE A 587 14.86 -10.94 31.62
N TRP A 588 14.92 -11.34 30.34
CA TRP A 588 15.21 -12.70 29.92
C TRP A 588 16.47 -13.28 30.58
N ASP A 589 16.32 -14.37 31.34
CA ASP A 589 17.38 -14.98 32.13
C ASP A 589 18.40 -15.79 31.29
N GLY A 590 18.04 -16.12 30.03
CA GLY A 590 18.94 -16.71 29.04
C GLY A 590 19.84 -15.70 28.34
N SER A 591 19.79 -14.43 28.74
CA SER A 591 20.47 -13.35 28.03
C SER A 591 21.99 -13.45 28.17
N VAL A 592 22.62 -13.29 27.05
CA VAL A 592 24.06 -13.09 26.86
C VAL A 592 24.33 -11.59 26.86
N SER A 593 25.56 -11.17 27.04
CA SER A 593 25.98 -9.79 26.85
C SER A 593 25.76 -9.40 25.36
N PHE A 594 24.62 -8.79 25.04
CA PHE A 594 24.33 -8.27 23.69
C PHE A 594 25.37 -7.24 23.27
N ASP A 595 25.92 -6.45 24.21
CA ASP A 595 26.87 -5.39 23.91
C ASP A 595 28.12 -5.89 23.16
N GLU A 596 28.64 -7.09 23.53
CA GLU A 596 29.78 -7.70 22.81
C GLU A 596 29.38 -8.08 21.37
N VAL A 597 28.21 -8.70 21.21
CA VAL A 597 27.69 -9.10 19.89
C VAL A 597 27.40 -7.90 18.99
N ILE A 598 26.74 -6.89 19.54
CA ILE A 598 26.47 -5.63 18.85
C ILE A 598 27.78 -4.94 18.42
N SER A 599 28.79 -4.93 19.30
CA SER A 599 30.09 -4.32 18.98
C SER A 599 30.82 -5.07 17.86
N LYS A 600 30.73 -6.39 17.81
CA LYS A 600 31.29 -7.20 16.71
C LYS A 600 30.56 -6.93 15.40
N SER A 601 29.23 -6.87 15.44
CA SER A 601 28.41 -6.53 14.29
C SER A 601 28.80 -5.15 13.73
N LYS A 602 28.84 -4.13 14.58
CA LYS A 602 29.25 -2.77 14.16
C LYS A 602 30.66 -2.76 13.53
N ALA A 603 31.61 -3.56 14.08
CA ALA A 603 32.94 -3.67 13.52
C ALA A 603 33.00 -4.38 12.16
N ARG A 604 32.10 -5.33 11.88
CA ARG A 604 31.94 -5.96 10.55
C ARG A 604 31.36 -4.96 9.55
N MET A 605 30.26 -4.32 9.94
CA MET A 605 29.56 -3.36 9.07
C MET A 605 30.44 -2.17 8.66
N ALA A 606 31.23 -1.63 9.58
CA ALA A 606 32.16 -0.54 9.29
C ALA A 606 33.23 -0.89 8.24
N LYS A 607 33.40 -2.17 7.91
CA LYS A 607 34.33 -2.66 6.88
C LYS A 607 33.60 -3.16 5.62
N SER A 608 32.29 -3.11 5.60
CA SER A 608 31.48 -3.60 4.47
C SER A 608 31.46 -2.58 3.34
N GLU A 609 32.08 -2.90 2.22
CA GLU A 609 31.99 -2.10 0.99
C GLU A 609 30.55 -2.04 0.47
N GLN A 610 29.77 -3.11 0.63
CA GLN A 610 28.38 -3.18 0.24
C GLN A 610 27.50 -2.20 1.02
N LEU A 611 27.68 -2.11 2.35
CA LEU A 611 26.91 -1.15 3.16
C LEU A 611 27.34 0.30 2.87
N ALA A 612 28.63 0.55 2.63
CA ALA A 612 29.08 1.86 2.21
C ALA A 612 28.45 2.28 0.88
N LEU A 613 28.31 1.35 -0.06
CA LEU A 613 27.66 1.60 -1.35
C LEU A 613 26.15 1.85 -1.21
N ILE A 614 25.46 1.12 -0.31
CA ILE A 614 24.05 1.36 0.01
C ILE A 614 23.87 2.74 0.62
N ASP A 615 24.72 3.14 1.55
CA ASP A 615 24.70 4.47 2.18
C ASP A 615 24.93 5.59 1.15
N GLU A 616 25.90 5.41 0.26
CA GLU A 616 26.15 6.35 -0.83
C GLU A 616 24.95 6.45 -1.80
N ASN A 617 24.29 5.34 -2.08
CA ASN A 617 23.05 5.32 -2.86
C ASN A 617 21.92 6.08 -2.16
N ALA A 618 21.74 5.89 -0.85
CA ALA A 618 20.72 6.61 -0.07
C ALA A 618 20.94 8.13 -0.11
N HIS A 619 22.19 8.61 0.02
CA HIS A 619 22.54 10.02 -0.15
C HIS A 619 22.23 10.53 -1.57
N TRP A 620 22.55 9.73 -2.59
CA TRP A 620 22.25 10.08 -3.97
C TRP A 620 20.73 10.19 -4.22
N ILE A 621 19.92 9.26 -3.67
CA ILE A 621 18.46 9.29 -3.76
C ILE A 621 17.91 10.57 -3.11
N LYS A 622 18.36 10.90 -1.87
CA LYS A 622 17.96 12.15 -1.20
C LYS A 622 18.25 13.37 -2.04
N LYS A 623 19.47 13.49 -2.55
CA LYS A 623 19.85 14.60 -3.41
C LYS A 623 18.93 14.75 -4.62
N ARG A 624 18.52 13.63 -5.24
CA ARG A 624 17.63 13.65 -6.42
C ARG A 624 16.20 14.04 -6.07
N ARG A 625 15.71 13.60 -4.91
CA ARG A 625 14.41 13.99 -4.41
C ARG A 625 14.29 15.49 -4.16
N ASP A 626 15.39 16.11 -3.74
CA ASP A 626 15.44 17.54 -3.45
C ASP A 626 15.58 18.42 -4.72
N GLU A 627 15.76 17.82 -5.91
CA GLU A 627 15.84 18.54 -7.19
C GLU A 627 14.44 18.75 -7.78
N LEU A 628 13.88 19.93 -7.57
CA LEU A 628 12.50 20.28 -7.95
C LEU A 628 12.38 20.94 -9.33
N ASP A 629 13.48 21.44 -9.90
CA ASP A 629 13.49 22.08 -11.22
C ASP A 629 13.95 21.11 -12.31
N VAL A 630 13.10 20.86 -13.30
CA VAL A 630 13.39 19.96 -14.43
C VAL A 630 13.45 20.76 -15.74
N THR A 631 14.48 20.53 -16.55
CA THR A 631 14.56 21.15 -17.87
C THR A 631 13.57 20.54 -18.85
N LEU A 632 12.96 21.37 -19.70
CA LEU A 632 12.10 20.98 -20.81
C LEU A 632 12.82 21.08 -22.17
N ASN A 633 14.13 21.36 -22.16
CA ASN A 633 14.99 21.28 -23.33
C ASN A 633 15.51 19.83 -23.48
N PHE A 634 15.35 19.23 -24.67
CA PHE A 634 15.68 17.81 -24.85
C PHE A 634 17.19 17.52 -24.70
N ASP A 635 18.04 18.35 -25.25
CA ASP A 635 19.48 18.11 -25.22
C ASP A 635 20.02 18.18 -23.78
N GLU A 636 19.53 19.15 -22.99
CA GLU A 636 19.82 19.26 -21.55
C GLU A 636 19.25 18.07 -20.77
N TYR A 637 17.99 17.73 -21.02
CA TYR A 637 17.31 16.60 -20.36
C TYR A 637 18.02 15.28 -20.65
N TYR A 638 18.38 15.03 -21.91
CA TYR A 638 19.14 13.85 -22.33
C TYR A 638 20.50 13.78 -21.62
N ALA A 639 21.23 14.89 -21.60
CA ALA A 639 22.52 14.97 -20.92
C ALA A 639 22.41 14.73 -19.41
N GLU A 640 21.36 15.26 -18.76
CA GLU A 640 21.09 15.00 -17.34
C GLU A 640 20.77 13.52 -17.08
N ILE A 641 19.93 12.88 -17.90
CA ILE A 641 19.61 11.45 -17.75
C ILE A 641 20.85 10.59 -17.95
N GLU A 642 21.65 10.85 -18.99
CA GLU A 642 22.89 10.10 -19.23
C GLU A 642 23.92 10.29 -18.11
N LYS A 643 24.01 11.48 -17.56
CA LYS A 643 24.82 11.74 -16.36
C LYS A 643 24.31 10.93 -15.17
N ARG A 644 22.99 10.91 -14.93
CA ARG A 644 22.37 10.12 -13.86
C ARG A 644 22.64 8.63 -14.05
N LYS A 645 22.47 8.09 -15.25
CA LYS A 645 22.80 6.69 -15.58
C LYS A 645 24.27 6.37 -15.29
N ALA A 646 25.19 7.28 -15.66
CA ALA A 646 26.60 7.09 -15.38
C ALA A 646 26.90 7.12 -13.86
N GLU A 647 26.27 8.03 -13.12
CA GLU A 647 26.39 8.12 -11.66
C GLU A 647 25.83 6.89 -10.95
N THR A 648 24.69 6.33 -11.42
CA THR A 648 24.03 5.19 -10.79
C THR A 648 24.63 3.85 -11.16
N LYS A 649 25.41 3.76 -12.25
CA LYS A 649 26.00 2.51 -12.71
C LYS A 649 26.81 1.77 -11.64
N LYS A 650 27.47 2.50 -10.73
CA LYS A 650 28.20 1.90 -9.60
C LYS A 650 27.27 1.18 -8.60
N PHE A 651 26.01 1.61 -8.53
CA PHE A 651 25.02 1.02 -7.62
C PHE A 651 24.42 -0.29 -8.14
N ASP A 652 24.67 -0.64 -9.42
CA ASP A 652 24.29 -1.95 -9.97
C ASP A 652 24.92 -3.09 -9.14
N ALA A 653 26.08 -2.84 -8.54
CA ALA A 653 26.75 -3.77 -7.65
C ALA A 653 25.96 -4.10 -6.37
N ILE A 654 24.98 -3.26 -5.99
CA ILE A 654 24.06 -3.54 -4.87
C ILE A 654 23.20 -4.75 -5.24
N ASP A 655 22.68 -4.79 -6.46
CA ASP A 655 21.83 -5.86 -6.97
C ASP A 655 22.61 -7.12 -7.40
N GLU A 656 23.94 -6.99 -7.56
CA GLU A 656 24.83 -8.10 -7.88
C GLU A 656 25.39 -8.80 -6.63
N TYR A 657 25.10 -8.24 -5.44
CA TYR A 657 25.54 -8.82 -4.17
C TYR A 657 25.08 -10.29 -4.03
N ASP A 658 25.95 -11.12 -3.44
CA ASP A 658 25.66 -12.52 -3.14
C ASP A 658 26.29 -12.88 -1.80
N ASN A 659 25.46 -13.14 -0.80
CA ASN A 659 25.86 -13.44 0.57
C ASN A 659 26.41 -14.87 0.77
N LYS A 660 26.43 -15.69 -0.29
CA LYS A 660 26.93 -17.07 -0.29
C LYS A 660 26.25 -18.02 0.69
N LEU A 661 25.09 -17.66 1.21
CA LEU A 661 24.25 -18.52 2.04
C LEU A 661 23.40 -19.44 1.14
N ASN A 662 23.11 -20.63 1.65
CA ASN A 662 22.24 -21.57 0.95
C ASN A 662 20.84 -21.56 1.57
N TYR A 663 19.81 -21.40 0.74
CA TYR A 663 18.41 -21.28 1.14
C TYR A 663 17.61 -22.49 0.67
N THR A 664 16.91 -23.16 1.59
CA THR A 664 16.10 -24.33 1.28
C THR A 664 14.70 -24.23 1.86
N SER A 665 13.68 -24.54 1.02
CA SER A 665 12.30 -24.66 1.48
C SER A 665 12.13 -25.88 2.38
N LEU A 666 11.19 -25.79 3.32
CA LEU A 666 10.83 -26.86 4.23
C LEU A 666 10.23 -28.08 3.50
N PRO A 667 10.39 -29.30 4.00
CA PRO A 667 9.95 -30.54 3.30
C PRO A 667 8.47 -30.55 2.92
N ASP A 668 7.59 -30.04 3.79
CA ASP A 668 6.16 -29.97 3.53
C ASP A 668 5.84 -29.02 2.36
N GLU A 669 6.52 -27.88 2.30
CA GLU A 669 6.38 -26.93 1.21
C GLU A 669 6.95 -27.46 -0.11
N VAL A 670 8.08 -28.18 -0.06
CA VAL A 670 8.63 -28.88 -1.25
C VAL A 670 7.63 -29.87 -1.83
N ALA A 671 6.83 -30.53 -0.98
CA ALA A 671 5.78 -31.43 -1.45
C ALA A 671 4.66 -30.68 -2.21
N LEU A 672 4.25 -29.50 -1.71
CA LEU A 672 3.27 -28.62 -2.37
C LEU A 672 3.81 -28.06 -3.69
N MET A 673 5.05 -27.61 -3.74
CA MET A 673 5.71 -27.08 -4.94
C MET A 673 5.84 -28.09 -6.09
N LYS A 674 5.72 -29.38 -5.82
CA LYS A 674 5.67 -30.41 -6.89
C LYS A 674 4.36 -30.38 -7.66
N GLN A 675 3.28 -29.91 -7.01
CA GLN A 675 1.94 -29.83 -7.58
C GLN A 675 1.60 -28.42 -8.06
N ASP A 676 2.21 -27.39 -7.43
CA ASP A 676 2.02 -25.98 -7.76
C ASP A 676 3.32 -25.37 -8.30
N THR A 677 3.37 -25.19 -9.62
CA THR A 677 4.51 -24.58 -10.29
C THR A 677 4.65 -23.08 -10.00
N THR A 678 3.53 -22.38 -9.77
CA THR A 678 3.51 -20.95 -9.44
C THR A 678 4.14 -20.72 -8.06
N LEU A 679 3.74 -21.51 -7.07
CA LEU A 679 4.35 -21.48 -5.73
C LEU A 679 5.85 -21.75 -5.82
N ARG A 680 6.27 -22.76 -6.59
CA ARG A 680 7.68 -23.09 -6.79
C ARG A 680 8.49 -21.92 -7.35
N GLU A 681 7.99 -21.24 -8.39
CA GLU A 681 8.67 -20.08 -8.98
C GLU A 681 8.68 -18.87 -8.05
N LYS A 682 7.61 -18.66 -7.25
CA LYS A 682 7.58 -17.64 -6.18
C LYS A 682 8.67 -17.90 -5.13
N ARG A 683 8.79 -19.12 -4.64
CA ARG A 683 9.83 -19.50 -3.66
C ARG A 683 11.24 -19.36 -4.20
N LYS A 684 11.46 -19.77 -5.42
CA LYS A 684 12.74 -19.61 -6.10
C LYS A 684 13.15 -18.13 -6.23
N ARG A 685 12.21 -17.25 -6.61
CA ARG A 685 12.47 -15.81 -6.65
C ARG A 685 12.78 -15.25 -5.26
N TRP A 686 12.02 -15.67 -4.25
CA TRP A 686 12.26 -15.24 -2.87
C TRP A 686 13.63 -15.67 -2.36
N HIS A 687 14.03 -16.93 -2.53
CA HIS A 687 15.38 -17.39 -2.16
C HIS A 687 16.47 -16.63 -2.92
N LYS A 688 16.26 -16.31 -4.19
CA LYS A 688 17.19 -15.49 -4.97
C LYS A 688 17.28 -14.06 -4.41
N SER A 689 16.20 -13.48 -3.92
CA SER A 689 16.25 -12.15 -3.28
C SER A 689 16.97 -12.20 -1.93
N LEU A 690 16.74 -13.24 -1.12
CA LEU A 690 17.45 -13.45 0.14
C LEU A 690 18.97 -13.66 -0.05
N ALA A 691 19.38 -14.30 -1.14
CA ALA A 691 20.81 -14.47 -1.47
C ALA A 691 21.52 -13.15 -1.77
N LYS A 692 20.77 -12.09 -2.08
CA LYS A 692 21.28 -10.73 -2.32
C LYS A 692 21.15 -9.82 -1.10
N ASP A 693 20.67 -10.33 0.00
CA ASP A 693 20.27 -9.56 1.18
C ASP A 693 21.38 -9.54 2.24
N ILE A 694 22.09 -8.41 2.34
CA ILE A 694 23.16 -8.23 3.33
C ILE A 694 22.63 -8.14 4.77
N TYR A 695 21.38 -7.71 4.97
CA TYR A 695 20.77 -7.65 6.31
C TYR A 695 20.52 -9.06 6.86
N VAL A 696 20.07 -9.96 5.99
CA VAL A 696 19.91 -11.39 6.34
C VAL A 696 21.28 -12.01 6.69
N GLU A 697 22.31 -11.71 5.89
CA GLU A 697 23.67 -12.19 6.20
C GLU A 697 24.15 -11.70 7.56
N GLU A 698 23.99 -10.41 7.86
CA GLU A 698 24.41 -9.89 9.17
C GLU A 698 23.56 -10.45 10.30
N ALA A 699 22.26 -10.67 10.10
CA ALA A 699 21.42 -11.37 11.09
C ALA A 699 21.95 -12.77 11.41
N ILE A 700 22.38 -13.54 10.41
CA ILE A 700 22.97 -14.86 10.59
C ILE A 700 24.33 -14.75 11.32
N ASN A 701 25.16 -13.76 11.01
CA ASN A 701 26.42 -13.50 11.72
C ASN A 701 26.16 -13.19 13.20
N VAL A 702 25.17 -12.38 13.52
CA VAL A 702 24.76 -12.04 14.88
C VAL A 702 24.25 -13.26 15.63
N LEU A 703 23.45 -14.13 14.99
CA LEU A 703 23.02 -15.42 15.61
C LEU A 703 24.18 -16.34 15.93
N GLU A 704 25.19 -16.39 15.07
CA GLU A 704 26.43 -17.16 15.36
C GLU A 704 27.20 -16.57 16.54
N ASP A 705 27.33 -15.26 16.63
CA ASP A 705 28.00 -14.58 17.74
C ASP A 705 27.23 -14.80 19.05
N LEU A 706 25.90 -14.74 19.06
CA LEU A 706 25.06 -15.02 20.24
C LEU A 706 25.31 -16.45 20.77
N LYS A 707 25.34 -17.44 19.89
CA LYS A 707 25.59 -18.82 20.25
C LYS A 707 27.02 -19.03 20.83
N GLY A 708 28.01 -18.41 20.21
CA GLY A 708 29.39 -18.46 20.65
C GLY A 708 29.60 -17.92 22.06
N THR A 709 28.89 -16.87 22.43
CA THR A 709 28.92 -16.22 23.73
C THR A 709 28.25 -17.10 24.81
N ASN A 710 27.15 -17.76 24.52
CA ASN A 710 26.45 -18.69 25.40
C ASN A 710 27.36 -19.87 25.82
N ILE A 711 28.13 -20.43 24.88
CA ILE A 711 29.07 -21.54 25.17
C ILE A 711 30.19 -21.10 26.15
N LYS A 712 30.73 -19.88 25.99
CA LYS A 712 31.73 -19.32 26.89
C LYS A 712 31.18 -19.06 28.29
N ALA A 713 30.00 -18.53 28.43
CA ALA A 713 29.34 -18.28 29.70
C ALA A 713 29.10 -19.61 30.48
N LYS A 714 28.59 -20.64 29.81
CA LYS A 714 28.44 -22.00 30.41
C LYS A 714 29.78 -22.61 30.85
N LYS A 715 30.85 -22.44 30.08
CA LYS A 715 32.22 -22.96 30.48
C LYS A 715 32.76 -22.21 31.67
N VAL A 716 32.59 -20.91 31.80
CA VAL A 716 33.04 -20.13 32.97
C VAL A 716 32.24 -20.46 34.22
N ALA A 717 30.92 -20.68 34.11
CA ALA A 717 30.09 -21.10 35.24
C ALA A 717 30.44 -22.50 35.76
N ASN A 718 30.88 -23.45 34.90
CA ASN A 718 31.32 -24.77 35.29
C ASN A 718 32.73 -24.82 35.88
N ILE A 719 33.52 -23.74 35.81
CA ILE A 719 34.88 -23.65 36.43
C ILE A 719 34.79 -22.99 37.81
N LYS A 720 33.67 -22.42 38.21
CA LYS A 720 33.44 -21.78 39.51
C LYS A 720 32.69 -22.64 40.54
N ASN A 721 32.35 -23.89 40.18
CA ASN A 721 31.88 -24.93 41.09
C ASN A 721 32.93 -26.06 41.12
#